data_f6dfc87511737dc79ecc193701c27cff
#
_entry.id   f6dfc87511737dc79ecc193701c27cff
#
_cell.length_a   1.000
_cell.length_b   1.000
_cell.length_c   1.000
_cell.angle_alpha   90.00
_cell.angle_beta   90.00
_cell.angle_gamma   90.00
#
_symmetry.space_group_name_H-M   'P 1'
#
loop_
_entity.id
_entity.type
_entity.pdbx_description
1 polymer ?
#
loop_
_entity_poly.entity_id
_entity_poly.type
_entity_poly.pdbx_seq_one_letter_code
_entity_poly.pdbx_strand_id
1 'polypeptide(L)'
;MNEHRQVFHAGERRVQARAGVPEHYLEQVAPYVRDRMPEQHVAFFTSLPVLFMGVPDSDGWPWAVVSLAPPGQLCDATPAELQVHARPALGELLGLDFTPGTRVGVLGLDLASRRRNRLNGTLLAPEAVAGMAPDGLRIGVDQSFGNCPQYIQQREIDWAAEQAKALVSREVALNDEATWNDEKARALLAQADTFFIATRAGELDDAAPNGVDVSHRGGRPGFLHLNADGSLSFPDFAGNRFFNTLGNIELDSRVSLLIPDFITGEALVLKGHARVDWNPQRAALVAGAERIVDVVPERVLHVEHALPAQGRLIELSPSLEQTGDWPAPDEAPVPLRRLRVIDKVRESDSITSFYLAPWPLAGQEREPAEIDAYHPGQFLTLRLASTPQRPLSCGEIAVMRSYSISQAWRAGQSAYRISVRRDPKGLASRLLHDAFAVGDVLEATPPAGDFVLQDSPAPCVLLSSGVGITPMIAMLEALIQQAEAGHPPLGEVVFLHAARNGRELAFLDTLERWSRAHAWLHLHIALSRPSAADLVAGRHQSVGRLELVSLAGSLPDLASSHVYLCGSEGFMRAQYAALLALGLPREQLHHEFFGRGSLEDGEATAVALSADFQASLPERARVTFTPRVAPGQPSASDVGITRQWTPQQGSLLELAEQSGVNTLSSCRAGRCGSCALRLLEGEVKYPEPPQAGVAQGQVLMCCAYPANDQPLVIQTL
;
A
#
# COMPACT_ATOMS: atom_id res chain seq x y z
N MET A 1 -10.85 49.69 16.13
CA MET A 1 -10.26 48.83 15.08
C MET A 1 -9.97 47.51 15.79
N ASN A 2 -10.80 46.49 15.57
CA ASN A 2 -10.53 45.17 16.11
C ASN A 2 -9.30 44.63 15.35
N GLU A 3 -8.15 44.54 16.00
CA GLU A 3 -7.08 43.66 15.57
C GLU A 3 -7.69 42.25 15.50
N HIS A 4 -7.76 41.68 14.30
CA HIS A 4 -8.25 40.31 14.11
C HIS A 4 -7.31 39.37 14.87
N ARG A 5 -7.77 38.90 16.03
CA ARG A 5 -7.04 37.91 16.82
C ARG A 5 -6.72 36.70 15.94
N GLN A 6 -5.47 36.44 15.74
CA GLN A 6 -5.03 35.28 15.02
C GLN A 6 -5.33 34.03 15.87
N VAL A 7 -6.29 33.21 15.46
CA VAL A 7 -6.74 32.01 16.21
C VAL A 7 -6.10 30.71 15.68
N PHE A 8 -5.56 30.78 14.48
CA PHE A 8 -4.88 29.65 13.82
C PHE A 8 -3.39 29.99 13.61
N HIS A 9 -2.49 29.09 13.99
CA HIS A 9 -1.06 29.27 13.76
C HIS A 9 -0.65 28.94 12.31
N ALA A 10 0.61 29.21 11.96
CA ALA A 10 1.10 29.09 10.58
C ALA A 10 0.95 27.69 9.99
N GLY A 11 1.13 26.62 10.79
CA GLY A 11 0.98 25.23 10.34
C GLY A 11 -0.48 24.89 10.00
N GLU A 12 -1.43 25.30 10.86
CA GLU A 12 -2.86 25.10 10.59
C GLU A 12 -3.28 25.80 9.30
N ARG A 13 -2.83 27.04 9.10
CA ARG A 13 -3.11 27.82 7.88
C ARG A 13 -2.55 27.17 6.62
N ARG A 14 -1.34 26.58 6.69
CA ARG A 14 -0.76 25.81 5.57
C ARG A 14 -1.61 24.59 5.22
N VAL A 15 -2.00 23.82 6.24
CA VAL A 15 -2.82 22.62 6.06
C VAL A 15 -4.21 22.98 5.55
N GLN A 16 -4.85 24.02 6.09
CA GLN A 16 -6.16 24.55 5.63
C GLN A 16 -6.10 24.94 4.15
N ALA A 17 -5.08 25.68 3.75
CA ALA A 17 -4.88 26.09 2.36
C ALA A 17 -4.66 24.88 1.44
N ARG A 18 -3.81 23.93 1.86
CA ARG A 18 -3.54 22.70 1.10
C ARG A 18 -4.77 21.79 0.97
N ALA A 19 -5.62 21.76 2.00
CA ALA A 19 -6.88 21.02 2.00
C ALA A 19 -8.02 21.75 1.25
N GLY A 20 -7.75 22.93 0.68
CA GLY A 20 -8.73 23.69 -0.07
C GLY A 20 -9.85 24.30 0.79
N VAL A 21 -9.58 24.60 2.07
CA VAL A 21 -10.58 25.23 2.96
C VAL A 21 -10.75 26.70 2.55
N PRO A 22 -11.97 27.13 2.19
CA PRO A 22 -12.21 28.52 1.78
C PRO A 22 -11.97 29.52 2.91
N GLU A 23 -11.37 30.67 2.62
CA GLU A 23 -11.06 31.70 3.62
C GLU A 23 -12.32 32.20 4.35
N HIS A 24 -13.41 32.42 3.64
CA HIS A 24 -14.67 32.84 4.24
C HIS A 24 -15.22 31.85 5.28
N TYR A 25 -14.94 30.53 5.11
CA TYR A 25 -15.30 29.53 6.11
C TYR A 25 -14.46 29.71 7.37
N LEU A 26 -13.16 29.96 7.24
CA LEU A 26 -12.27 30.19 8.37
C LEU A 26 -12.64 31.46 9.15
N GLU A 27 -13.03 32.52 8.44
CA GLU A 27 -13.55 33.75 9.06
C GLU A 27 -14.84 33.48 9.85
N GLN A 28 -15.73 32.65 9.35
CA GLN A 28 -16.98 32.30 10.05
C GLN A 28 -16.74 31.42 11.29
N VAL A 29 -15.74 30.53 11.29
CA VAL A 29 -15.51 29.63 12.43
C VAL A 29 -14.52 30.16 13.45
N ALA A 30 -13.66 31.13 13.10
CA ALA A 30 -12.69 31.73 14.02
C ALA A 30 -13.31 32.25 15.33
N PRO A 31 -14.51 32.89 15.35
CA PRO A 31 -15.13 33.33 16.58
C PRO A 31 -15.55 32.22 17.56
N TYR A 32 -15.59 30.96 17.10
CA TYR A 32 -15.89 29.84 17.99
C TYR A 32 -14.65 29.39 18.80
N VAL A 33 -13.44 29.79 18.41
CA VAL A 33 -12.21 29.61 19.20
C VAL A 33 -12.09 30.82 20.14
N ARG A 34 -12.48 30.66 21.39
CA ARG A 34 -12.58 31.73 22.39
C ARG A 34 -11.35 31.74 23.30
N ASP A 35 -11.07 32.90 23.89
CA ASP A 35 -10.04 33.14 24.93
C ASP A 35 -10.52 32.84 26.34
N ARG A 36 -11.75 32.31 26.47
CA ARG A 36 -12.39 31.97 27.73
C ARG A 36 -13.41 30.85 27.50
N MET A 37 -13.71 30.11 28.54
CA MET A 37 -14.76 29.13 28.55
C MET A 37 -16.14 29.76 28.66
N PRO A 38 -17.08 29.50 27.76
CA PRO A 38 -18.49 29.86 28.00
C PRO A 38 -19.06 28.99 29.13
N GLU A 39 -20.15 29.42 29.71
CA GLU A 39 -20.79 28.75 30.86
C GLU A 39 -21.04 27.26 30.64
N GLN A 40 -21.49 26.90 29.44
CA GLN A 40 -21.70 25.50 29.08
C GLN A 40 -20.40 24.65 29.04
N HIS A 41 -19.21 25.26 28.75
CA HIS A 41 -17.94 24.57 28.82
C HIS A 41 -17.47 24.44 30.27
N VAL A 42 -17.66 25.49 31.09
CA VAL A 42 -17.38 25.46 32.52
C VAL A 42 -18.15 24.31 33.17
N ALA A 43 -19.47 24.25 32.99
CA ALA A 43 -20.30 23.15 33.52
C ALA A 43 -19.89 21.77 33.00
N PHE A 44 -19.51 21.69 31.74
CA PHE A 44 -19.07 20.44 31.14
C PHE A 44 -17.76 19.92 31.77
N PHE A 45 -16.72 20.76 31.83
CA PHE A 45 -15.44 20.36 32.41
C PHE A 45 -15.60 19.96 33.89
N THR A 46 -16.34 20.74 34.67
CA THR A 46 -16.57 20.44 36.11
C THR A 46 -17.28 19.09 36.34
N SER A 47 -18.09 18.64 35.39
CA SER A 47 -18.81 17.36 35.53
C SER A 47 -17.98 16.12 35.17
N LEU A 48 -16.81 16.29 34.53
CA LEU A 48 -16.06 15.16 34.00
C LEU A 48 -15.26 14.39 35.06
N PRO A 49 -15.23 13.04 34.96
CA PRO A 49 -14.34 12.19 35.76
C PRO A 49 -12.97 11.99 35.08
N VAL A 50 -12.81 12.40 33.84
CA VAL A 50 -11.61 12.16 33.03
C VAL A 50 -11.26 13.37 32.19
N LEU A 51 -9.95 13.70 32.15
CA LEU A 51 -9.38 14.67 31.23
C LEU A 51 -8.19 14.02 30.52
N PHE A 52 -8.18 14.13 29.20
CA PHE A 52 -6.99 13.79 28.42
C PHE A 52 -6.17 15.05 28.22
N MET A 53 -4.86 14.95 28.45
CA MET A 53 -3.99 16.11 28.47
C MET A 53 -2.80 15.90 27.52
N GLY A 54 -2.40 16.94 26.82
CA GLY A 54 -1.12 17.04 26.15
C GLY A 54 -0.17 17.85 27.02
N VAL A 55 0.88 17.24 27.55
CA VAL A 55 1.84 17.88 28.43
C VAL A 55 3.26 17.62 27.91
N PRO A 56 4.13 18.63 27.74
CA PRO A 56 5.49 18.41 27.31
C PRO A 56 6.33 17.81 28.46
N ASP A 57 7.35 17.04 28.11
CA ASP A 57 8.44 16.70 29.02
C ASP A 57 9.52 17.81 29.05
N SER A 58 10.59 17.59 29.82
CA SER A 58 11.71 18.53 29.91
C SER A 58 12.42 18.82 28.59
N ASP A 59 12.33 17.89 27.61
CA ASP A 59 12.88 18.05 26.27
C ASP A 59 11.87 18.69 25.30
N GLY A 60 10.69 19.04 25.80
CA GLY A 60 9.60 19.64 25.06
C GLY A 60 8.85 18.63 24.18
N TRP A 61 8.96 17.33 24.44
CA TRP A 61 8.17 16.32 23.72
C TRP A 61 6.73 16.30 24.21
N PRO A 62 5.70 16.43 23.35
CA PRO A 62 4.31 16.43 23.78
C PRO A 62 3.86 15.02 24.13
N TRP A 63 3.45 14.76 25.37
CA TRP A 63 2.90 13.48 25.79
C TRP A 63 1.39 13.54 25.98
N ALA A 64 0.69 12.55 25.38
CA ALA A 64 -0.73 12.34 25.63
C ALA A 64 -0.90 11.50 26.91
N VAL A 65 -1.56 12.06 27.88
CA VAL A 65 -1.77 11.46 29.21
C VAL A 65 -3.20 11.68 29.70
N VAL A 66 -3.55 11.03 30.81
CA VAL A 66 -4.90 11.07 31.37
C VAL A 66 -4.84 11.40 32.86
N SER A 67 -5.73 12.33 33.28
CA SER A 67 -6.05 12.60 34.69
C SER A 67 -7.43 12.07 35.02
N LEU A 68 -7.57 11.45 36.18
CA LEU A 68 -8.77 10.73 36.60
C LEU A 68 -9.11 11.09 38.07
N ALA A 69 -10.42 11.25 38.33
CA ALA A 69 -10.97 11.29 39.69
C ALA A 69 -12.47 10.89 39.60
N PRO A 70 -13.12 10.60 40.73
CA PRO A 70 -14.56 10.39 40.73
C PRO A 70 -15.32 11.58 40.11
N PRO A 71 -16.49 11.35 39.48
CA PRO A 71 -17.29 12.43 38.87
C PRO A 71 -17.49 13.62 39.80
N GLY A 72 -17.23 14.84 39.29
CA GLY A 72 -17.35 16.09 40.02
C GLY A 72 -16.23 16.37 41.03
N GLN A 73 -15.14 15.54 41.05
CA GLN A 73 -14.00 15.74 41.94
C GLN A 73 -12.69 15.96 41.18
N LEU A 74 -12.71 15.86 39.83
CA LEU A 74 -11.49 15.99 39.02
C LEU A 74 -11.06 17.44 38.83
N CYS A 75 -12.00 18.33 38.57
CA CYS A 75 -11.66 19.73 38.29
C CYS A 75 -12.77 20.71 38.64
N ASP A 76 -12.35 21.92 38.94
CA ASP A 76 -13.18 23.14 38.98
C ASP A 76 -12.84 24.04 37.79
N ALA A 77 -13.81 24.77 37.29
CA ALA A 77 -13.64 25.63 36.13
C ALA A 77 -14.29 26.99 36.33
N THR A 78 -13.61 28.01 35.83
CA THR A 78 -14.14 29.39 35.65
C THR A 78 -14.00 29.77 34.18
N PRO A 79 -14.54 30.85 33.71
CA PRO A 79 -14.33 31.29 32.33
C PRO A 79 -12.86 31.45 31.92
N ALA A 80 -11.96 31.76 32.84
CA ALA A 80 -10.56 32.07 32.56
C ALA A 80 -9.57 30.98 33.03
N GLU A 81 -10.00 30.02 33.85
CA GLU A 81 -9.12 29.04 34.50
C GLU A 81 -9.77 27.68 34.65
N LEU A 82 -8.99 26.63 34.43
CA LEU A 82 -9.31 25.26 34.79
C LEU A 82 -8.37 24.80 35.91
N GLN A 83 -8.93 24.35 37.04
CA GLN A 83 -8.19 23.79 38.16
C GLN A 83 -8.36 22.25 38.13
N VAL A 84 -7.27 21.51 37.96
CA VAL A 84 -7.26 20.05 37.92
C VAL A 84 -6.69 19.52 39.22
N HIS A 85 -7.49 18.75 40.00
CA HIS A 85 -7.15 18.31 41.33
C HIS A 85 -6.28 17.05 41.35
N ALA A 86 -6.20 16.31 40.24
CA ALA A 86 -5.35 15.11 40.10
C ALA A 86 -4.40 15.26 38.93
N ARG A 87 -3.10 15.15 39.18
CA ARG A 87 -2.10 15.10 38.10
C ARG A 87 -2.21 13.78 37.32
N PRO A 88 -1.79 13.78 36.04
CA PRO A 88 -1.68 12.55 35.27
C PRO A 88 -0.79 11.53 35.99
N ALA A 89 -1.30 10.33 36.21
CA ALA A 89 -0.58 9.26 36.92
C ALA A 89 0.74 8.87 36.24
N LEU A 90 0.84 9.03 34.90
CA LEU A 90 2.05 8.79 34.11
C LEU A 90 3.07 9.95 34.18
N GLY A 91 2.76 11.05 34.87
CA GLY A 91 3.58 12.27 34.84
C GLY A 91 5.03 12.07 35.27
N GLU A 92 5.25 11.36 36.37
CA GLU A 92 6.60 11.05 36.89
C GLU A 92 7.34 10.08 35.94
N LEU A 93 6.68 9.02 35.49
CA LEU A 93 7.27 8.01 34.58
C LEU A 93 7.75 8.63 33.26
N LEU A 94 7.03 9.62 32.75
CA LEU A 94 7.31 10.28 31.48
C LEU A 94 8.14 11.55 31.63
N GLY A 95 8.46 11.99 32.83
CA GLY A 95 9.23 13.21 33.11
C GLY A 95 8.53 14.49 32.68
N LEU A 96 7.20 14.55 32.87
CA LEU A 96 6.40 15.69 32.43
C LEU A 96 6.76 17.00 33.16
N ASP A 97 6.75 18.10 32.39
CA ASP A 97 7.01 19.44 32.94
C ASP A 97 5.72 20.11 33.42
N PHE A 98 5.61 20.27 34.73
CA PHE A 98 4.50 20.99 35.37
C PHE A 98 4.90 22.36 35.94
N THR A 99 5.97 22.96 35.44
CA THR A 99 6.39 24.29 35.86
C THR A 99 5.42 25.37 35.35
N PRO A 100 5.22 26.47 36.12
CA PRO A 100 4.44 27.61 35.64
C PRO A 100 5.00 28.16 34.33
N GLY A 101 4.12 28.50 33.40
CA GLY A 101 4.47 28.91 32.03
C GLY A 101 4.44 27.76 31.00
N THR A 102 4.44 26.49 31.42
CA THR A 102 4.34 25.36 30.49
C THR A 102 3.01 25.38 29.75
N ARG A 103 3.07 25.24 28.41
CA ARG A 103 1.89 25.18 27.53
C ARG A 103 1.31 23.77 27.56
N VAL A 104 0.01 23.65 27.76
CA VAL A 104 -0.71 22.38 27.85
C VAL A 104 -1.98 22.39 27.02
N GLY A 105 -2.31 21.22 26.44
CA GLY A 105 -3.61 20.99 25.81
C GLY A 105 -4.49 20.13 26.71
N VAL A 106 -5.78 20.40 26.76
CA VAL A 106 -6.75 19.61 27.52
C VAL A 106 -7.94 19.26 26.63
N LEU A 107 -8.31 18.01 26.64
CA LEU A 107 -9.51 17.49 26.02
C LEU A 107 -10.44 16.89 27.09
N GLY A 108 -11.54 17.59 27.34
CA GLY A 108 -12.66 17.02 28.08
C GLY A 108 -13.47 16.12 27.14
N LEU A 109 -13.72 14.88 27.56
CA LEU A 109 -14.46 13.90 26.77
C LEU A 109 -15.41 13.12 27.66
N ASP A 110 -16.70 13.19 27.34
CA ASP A 110 -17.72 12.32 27.91
C ASP A 110 -18.08 11.24 26.89
N LEU A 111 -17.59 10.03 27.14
CA LEU A 111 -17.80 8.87 26.26
C LEU A 111 -19.26 8.38 26.27
N ALA A 112 -20.02 8.66 27.33
CA ALA A 112 -21.42 8.24 27.41
C ALA A 112 -22.32 9.09 26.50
N SER A 113 -22.05 10.38 26.37
CA SER A 113 -22.83 11.32 25.52
C SER A 113 -22.14 11.71 24.21
N ARG A 114 -20.92 11.24 23.96
CA ARG A 114 -20.05 11.63 22.83
C ARG A 114 -19.75 13.13 22.78
N ARG A 115 -19.88 13.85 23.90
CA ARG A 115 -19.53 15.28 23.98
C ARG A 115 -18.04 15.44 24.23
N ARG A 116 -17.46 16.41 23.56
CA ARG A 116 -16.06 16.79 23.80
C ARG A 116 -15.85 18.29 23.59
N ASN A 117 -15.06 18.87 24.48
CA ASN A 117 -14.58 20.25 24.37
C ASN A 117 -13.06 20.27 24.55
N ARG A 118 -12.41 21.21 23.87
CA ARG A 118 -10.97 21.42 23.97
C ARG A 118 -10.69 22.73 24.68
N LEU A 119 -9.59 22.70 25.44
CA LEU A 119 -8.97 23.85 26.05
C LEU A 119 -7.47 23.75 25.82
N ASN A 120 -6.85 24.80 25.30
CA ASN A 120 -5.40 24.96 25.30
C ASN A 120 -5.07 26.12 26.24
N GLY A 121 -3.99 25.98 27.03
CA GLY A 121 -3.69 26.95 28.05
C GLY A 121 -2.27 26.87 28.58
N THR A 122 -2.02 27.68 29.55
CA THR A 122 -0.70 27.83 30.21
C THR A 122 -0.82 27.48 31.68
N LEU A 123 0.13 26.69 32.21
CA LEU A 123 0.19 26.40 33.63
C LEU A 123 0.49 27.68 34.43
N LEU A 124 -0.36 27.98 35.41
CA LEU A 124 -0.21 29.10 36.32
C LEU A 124 0.60 28.73 37.57
N ALA A 125 1.15 29.73 38.22
CA ALA A 125 1.81 29.53 39.49
C ALA A 125 0.84 28.93 40.53
N PRO A 126 1.30 27.99 41.40
CA PRO A 126 0.48 27.48 42.48
C PRO A 126 0.09 28.61 43.46
N GLU A 127 -1.19 28.72 43.68
CA GLU A 127 -1.75 29.58 44.74
C GLU A 127 -2.51 28.71 45.74
N ALA A 128 -2.59 29.12 46.98
CA ALA A 128 -3.38 28.43 47.98
C ALA A 128 -4.88 28.63 47.68
N VAL A 129 -5.46 27.76 46.87
CA VAL A 129 -6.88 27.72 46.58
C VAL A 129 -7.56 26.76 47.56
N ALA A 130 -8.60 27.24 48.24
CA ALA A 130 -9.35 26.38 49.17
C ALA A 130 -9.96 25.18 48.42
N GLY A 131 -9.67 23.96 48.88
CA GLY A 131 -10.18 22.73 48.27
C GLY A 131 -9.30 22.11 47.19
N MET A 132 -8.23 22.78 46.74
CA MET A 132 -7.30 22.21 45.75
C MET A 132 -6.27 21.31 46.44
N ALA A 133 -6.00 20.16 45.83
CA ALA A 133 -4.91 19.27 46.28
C ALA A 133 -3.53 19.96 46.20
N PRO A 134 -2.58 19.63 47.08
CA PRO A 134 -1.23 20.23 47.07
C PRO A 134 -0.52 20.14 45.72
N ASP A 135 -0.80 19.13 44.96
CA ASP A 135 -0.22 18.81 43.65
C ASP A 135 -1.16 19.11 42.48
N GLY A 136 -2.25 19.81 42.73
CA GLY A 136 -3.19 20.24 41.68
C GLY A 136 -2.53 21.15 40.65
N LEU A 137 -3.14 21.22 39.46
CA LEU A 137 -2.69 22.05 38.34
C LEU A 137 -3.69 23.21 38.14
N ARG A 138 -3.17 24.40 37.94
CA ARG A 138 -3.94 25.56 37.50
C ARG A 138 -3.60 25.90 36.06
N ILE A 139 -4.59 25.97 35.18
CA ILE A 139 -4.42 26.21 33.74
C ILE A 139 -5.19 27.45 33.35
N GLY A 140 -4.47 28.50 32.98
CA GLY A 140 -5.05 29.71 32.39
C GLY A 140 -5.52 29.40 30.95
N VAL A 141 -6.70 29.88 30.58
CA VAL A 141 -7.32 29.55 29.29
C VAL A 141 -6.78 30.49 28.20
N ASP A 142 -6.11 29.93 27.20
CA ASP A 142 -5.68 30.65 25.99
C ASP A 142 -6.68 30.46 24.85
N GLN A 143 -7.17 29.22 24.68
CA GLN A 143 -8.19 28.87 23.70
C GLN A 143 -9.20 27.85 24.27
N SER A 144 -10.49 28.07 24.02
CA SER A 144 -11.55 27.11 24.34
C SER A 144 -12.55 26.99 23.20
N PHE A 145 -12.84 25.77 22.76
CA PHE A 145 -13.78 25.52 21.67
C PHE A 145 -14.39 24.11 21.72
N GLY A 146 -15.61 23.99 21.20
CA GLY A 146 -16.28 22.72 21.04
C GLY A 146 -15.74 21.94 19.84
N ASN A 147 -15.82 20.63 19.91
CA ASN A 147 -15.46 19.71 18.84
C ASN A 147 -16.64 18.84 18.44
N CYS A 148 -16.65 18.41 17.16
CA CYS A 148 -17.65 17.51 16.61
C CYS A 148 -17.65 16.16 17.37
N PRO A 149 -18.80 15.51 17.60
CA PRO A 149 -18.90 14.19 18.25
C PRO A 149 -18.49 13.01 17.35
N GLN A 150 -18.09 13.26 16.11
CA GLN A 150 -17.76 12.22 15.15
C GLN A 150 -16.64 11.30 15.64
N TYR A 151 -16.78 10.02 15.29
CA TYR A 151 -15.82 8.93 15.56
C TYR A 151 -15.57 8.62 17.05
N ILE A 152 -16.42 9.12 17.96
CA ILE A 152 -16.37 8.76 19.37
C ILE A 152 -17.24 7.51 19.59
N GLN A 153 -16.64 6.43 20.05
CA GLN A 153 -17.35 5.22 20.44
C GLN A 153 -18.05 5.47 21.78
N GLN A 154 -19.35 5.18 21.84
CA GLN A 154 -20.12 5.35 23.08
C GLN A 154 -19.77 4.26 24.08
N ARG A 155 -19.40 4.67 25.28
CA ARG A 155 -19.02 3.76 26.36
C ARG A 155 -19.62 4.18 27.67
N GLU A 156 -19.92 3.16 28.46
CA GLU A 156 -20.20 3.28 29.88
C GLU A 156 -18.95 2.79 30.61
N ILE A 157 -18.33 3.64 31.43
CA ILE A 157 -17.13 3.35 32.17
C ILE A 157 -17.36 3.68 33.63
N ASP A 158 -17.11 2.73 34.52
CA ASP A 158 -17.10 2.99 35.97
C ASP A 158 -15.76 3.64 36.35
N TRP A 159 -15.76 4.95 36.41
CA TRP A 159 -14.60 5.75 36.81
C TRP A 159 -14.31 5.72 38.31
N ALA A 160 -15.19 5.11 39.11
CA ALA A 160 -15.02 4.98 40.56
C ALA A 160 -14.41 3.62 40.96
N ALA A 161 -14.30 2.67 40.00
CA ALA A 161 -13.73 1.35 40.25
C ALA A 161 -12.25 1.46 40.61
N GLU A 162 -11.88 0.86 41.75
CA GLU A 162 -10.55 0.72 42.38
C GLU A 162 -9.34 1.34 41.67
N GLN A 163 -9.07 2.63 41.92
CA GLN A 163 -7.87 3.35 41.47
C GLN A 163 -6.59 2.97 42.23
N ALA A 164 -6.65 2.00 43.14
CA ALA A 164 -5.63 1.75 44.14
C ALA A 164 -4.46 0.85 43.69
N LYS A 165 -4.41 0.45 42.41
CA LYS A 165 -3.30 -0.39 41.93
C LYS A 165 -2.17 0.49 41.41
N ALA A 166 -0.95 0.20 41.83
CA ALA A 166 0.24 0.88 41.31
C ALA A 166 0.39 0.63 39.80
N LEU A 167 0.77 1.68 39.07
CA LEU A 167 1.11 1.56 37.66
C LEU A 167 2.29 0.59 37.49
N VAL A 168 2.16 -0.33 36.54
CA VAL A 168 3.23 -1.20 36.09
C VAL A 168 3.51 -0.89 34.63
N SER A 169 4.71 -0.47 34.33
CA SER A 169 5.11 -0.18 32.95
C SER A 169 6.25 -1.07 32.51
N ARG A 170 6.22 -1.50 31.25
CA ARG A 170 7.31 -2.18 30.56
C ARG A 170 7.55 -1.59 29.19
N GLU A 171 8.80 -1.55 28.80
CA GLU A 171 9.16 -1.08 27.46
C GLU A 171 8.92 -2.19 26.43
N VAL A 172 8.26 -1.86 25.35
CA VAL A 172 8.06 -2.75 24.20
C VAL A 172 9.29 -2.62 23.31
N ALA A 173 10.04 -3.72 23.17
CA ALA A 173 11.23 -3.73 22.32
C ALA A 173 10.85 -3.53 20.85
N LEU A 174 11.43 -2.50 20.26
CA LEU A 174 11.44 -2.26 18.82
C LEU A 174 12.76 -2.84 18.31
N ASN A 175 12.73 -3.93 17.56
CA ASN A 175 13.94 -4.57 17.04
C ASN A 175 14.41 -3.94 15.71
N ASP A 176 15.67 -4.28 15.28
CA ASP A 176 16.26 -3.79 14.04
C ASP A 176 15.50 -4.19 12.76
N GLU A 177 14.62 -5.19 12.85
CA GLU A 177 13.70 -5.61 11.79
C GLU A 177 12.33 -4.90 11.85
N ALA A 178 12.23 -3.84 12.65
CA ALA A 178 11.09 -2.95 12.80
C ALA A 178 9.76 -3.62 13.23
N THR A 179 9.78 -4.83 13.76
CA THR A 179 8.59 -5.49 14.27
C THR A 179 8.45 -5.35 15.79
N TRP A 180 7.24 -5.12 16.24
CA TRP A 180 6.94 -5.11 17.69
C TRP A 180 6.94 -6.56 18.23
N ASN A 181 7.95 -6.94 18.99
CA ASN A 181 8.10 -8.31 19.52
C ASN A 181 7.18 -8.65 20.70
N ASP A 182 6.21 -7.81 20.98
CA ASP A 182 5.27 -7.97 22.09
C ASP A 182 3.87 -8.32 21.57
N GLU A 183 3.46 -9.56 21.77
CA GLU A 183 2.17 -10.07 21.33
C GLU A 183 0.99 -9.34 22.01
N LYS A 184 1.10 -9.01 23.30
CA LYS A 184 0.06 -8.27 24.03
C LYS A 184 -0.08 -6.85 23.49
N ALA A 185 1.04 -6.17 23.25
CA ALA A 185 1.04 -4.83 22.67
C ALA A 185 0.41 -4.82 21.25
N ARG A 186 0.75 -5.81 20.42
CA ARG A 186 0.13 -5.97 19.10
C ARG A 186 -1.36 -6.27 19.19
N ALA A 187 -1.79 -7.13 20.11
CA ALA A 187 -3.20 -7.45 20.31
C ALA A 187 -4.00 -6.22 20.76
N LEU A 188 -3.47 -5.43 21.70
CA LEU A 188 -4.10 -4.19 22.14
C LEU A 188 -4.22 -3.20 20.97
N LEU A 189 -3.16 -3.03 20.20
CA LEU A 189 -3.16 -2.16 19.02
C LEU A 189 -4.20 -2.59 17.99
N ALA A 190 -4.30 -3.89 17.69
CA ALA A 190 -5.24 -4.43 16.72
C ALA A 190 -6.71 -4.26 17.14
N GLN A 191 -6.98 -4.23 18.45
CA GLN A 191 -8.34 -4.04 19.01
C GLN A 191 -8.68 -2.56 19.26
N ALA A 192 -7.70 -1.67 19.16
CA ALA A 192 -7.91 -0.25 19.42
C ALA A 192 -8.91 0.37 18.43
N ASP A 193 -9.95 0.97 18.94
CA ASP A 193 -10.95 1.78 18.20
C ASP A 193 -10.87 3.26 18.55
N THR A 194 -9.97 3.61 19.45
CA THR A 194 -9.78 4.95 20.00
C THR A 194 -8.32 5.14 20.41
N PHE A 195 -7.76 6.29 20.09
CA PHE A 195 -6.52 6.75 20.70
C PHE A 195 -6.52 8.28 20.85
N PHE A 196 -5.61 8.78 21.68
CA PHE A 196 -5.38 10.21 21.86
C PHE A 196 -3.99 10.54 21.35
N ILE A 197 -3.89 11.64 20.60
CA ILE A 197 -2.63 12.10 20.03
C ILE A 197 -2.32 13.50 20.59
N ALA A 198 -1.14 13.65 21.19
CA ALA A 198 -0.59 14.95 21.55
C ALA A 198 0.40 15.43 20.48
N THR A 199 0.30 16.70 20.16
CA THR A 199 1.13 17.39 19.17
C THR A 199 1.46 18.80 19.67
N ARG A 200 2.44 19.45 19.07
CA ARG A 200 2.83 20.81 19.45
C ARG A 200 3.08 21.71 18.25
N ALA A 201 2.85 23.01 18.41
CA ALA A 201 3.40 24.00 17.51
C ALA A 201 4.94 23.98 17.58
N GLY A 202 5.63 24.44 16.54
CA GLY A 202 7.09 24.38 16.44
C GLY A 202 7.79 25.06 17.62
N GLU A 203 7.53 26.35 17.83
CA GLU A 203 7.96 27.09 19.01
C GLU A 203 6.81 27.25 19.98
N LEU A 204 7.05 27.02 21.27
CA LEU A 204 6.09 27.22 22.33
C LEU A 204 6.31 28.63 22.91
N ASP A 205 5.94 29.62 22.13
CA ASP A 205 5.99 31.04 22.54
C ASP A 205 4.70 31.48 23.26
N ASP A 206 4.63 32.74 23.65
CA ASP A 206 3.48 33.31 24.36
C ASP A 206 2.26 33.57 23.45
N ALA A 207 2.33 33.32 22.15
CA ALA A 207 1.21 33.50 21.23
C ALA A 207 0.14 32.42 21.48
N ALA A 208 -1.10 32.85 21.71
CA ALA A 208 -2.21 31.96 22.07
C ALA A 208 -2.43 30.77 21.11
N PRO A 209 -2.21 30.86 19.78
CA PRO A 209 -2.33 29.70 18.89
C PRO A 209 -1.16 28.72 18.98
N ASN A 210 0.00 29.12 19.50
CA ASN A 210 1.18 28.29 19.62
C ASN A 210 1.16 27.54 20.96
N GLY A 211 1.02 26.24 20.93
CA GLY A 211 0.90 25.47 22.16
C GLY A 211 1.00 23.97 21.91
N VAL A 212 0.56 23.25 22.91
CA VAL A 212 0.39 21.80 22.86
C VAL A 212 -1.08 21.48 22.70
N ASP A 213 -1.41 20.57 21.81
CA ASP A 213 -2.75 20.06 21.60
C ASP A 213 -2.85 18.59 21.95
N VAL A 214 -4.02 18.15 22.41
CA VAL A 214 -4.40 16.75 22.47
C VAL A 214 -5.71 16.53 21.74
N SER A 215 -5.76 15.50 20.90
CA SER A 215 -6.92 15.18 20.06
C SER A 215 -7.30 13.71 20.22
N HIS A 216 -8.61 13.47 20.24
CA HIS A 216 -9.19 12.14 20.11
C HIS A 216 -9.19 11.72 18.65
N ARG A 217 -8.84 10.47 18.37
CA ARG A 217 -8.99 9.79 17.11
C ARG A 217 -9.76 8.49 17.34
N GLY A 218 -10.71 8.19 16.49
CA GLY A 218 -11.50 6.96 16.59
C GLY A 218 -11.80 6.38 15.23
N GLY A 219 -11.93 5.05 15.21
CA GLY A 219 -12.19 4.25 14.02
C GLY A 219 -12.78 2.90 14.39
N ARG A 220 -12.90 2.00 13.44
CA ARG A 220 -13.14 0.59 13.72
C ARG A 220 -11.87 -0.04 14.30
N PRO A 221 -11.97 -1.14 15.10
CA PRO A 221 -10.78 -1.89 15.49
C PRO A 221 -9.87 -2.17 14.30
N GLY A 222 -8.57 -1.92 14.43
CA GLY A 222 -7.60 -2.02 13.34
C GLY A 222 -7.40 -0.75 12.50
N PHE A 223 -8.16 0.35 12.74
CA PHE A 223 -7.94 1.61 12.00
C PHE A 223 -6.56 2.22 12.26
N LEU A 224 -5.99 1.98 13.42
CA LEU A 224 -4.59 2.25 13.72
C LEU A 224 -3.76 1.03 13.30
N HIS A 225 -3.19 1.10 12.12
CA HIS A 225 -2.53 -0.01 11.44
C HIS A 225 -1.05 -0.08 11.78
N LEU A 226 -0.57 -1.26 12.16
CA LEU A 226 0.86 -1.55 12.32
C LEU A 226 1.43 -2.03 10.98
N ASN A 227 2.31 -1.24 10.40
CA ASN A 227 2.99 -1.56 9.15
C ASN A 227 4.10 -2.62 9.40
N ALA A 228 4.54 -3.29 8.32
CA ALA A 228 5.59 -4.29 8.38
C ALA A 228 6.94 -3.72 8.86
N ASP A 229 7.17 -2.42 8.67
CA ASP A 229 8.36 -1.69 9.14
C ASP A 229 8.25 -1.19 10.60
N GLY A 230 7.23 -1.60 11.35
CA GLY A 230 6.99 -1.20 12.73
C GLY A 230 6.42 0.21 12.90
N SER A 231 6.26 0.97 11.84
CA SER A 231 5.55 2.25 11.88
C SER A 231 4.04 2.04 12.01
N LEU A 232 3.35 3.07 12.46
CA LEU A 232 1.90 3.09 12.56
C LEU A 232 1.31 4.00 11.49
N SER A 233 0.18 3.61 10.93
CA SER A 233 -0.58 4.44 10.00
C SER A 233 -2.03 4.56 10.46
N PHE A 234 -2.61 5.75 10.38
CA PHE A 234 -4.03 5.93 10.62
C PHE A 234 -4.68 6.89 9.62
N PRO A 235 -5.96 6.66 9.27
CA PRO A 235 -6.69 7.55 8.38
C PRO A 235 -7.09 8.84 9.11
N ASP A 236 -6.92 9.97 8.43
CA ASP A 236 -7.51 11.24 8.86
C ASP A 236 -8.86 11.40 8.15
N PHE A 237 -9.92 11.19 8.90
CA PHE A 237 -11.30 11.32 8.44
C PHE A 237 -11.79 12.76 8.48
N ALA A 238 -12.86 13.05 7.75
CA ALA A 238 -13.46 14.38 7.71
C ALA A 238 -13.88 14.90 9.12
N GLY A 239 -13.49 16.11 9.46
CA GLY A 239 -13.75 16.74 10.76
C GLY A 239 -14.12 18.23 10.66
N ASN A 240 -13.81 18.99 11.71
CA ASN A 240 -14.12 20.43 11.81
C ASN A 240 -13.25 21.34 10.92
N ARG A 241 -12.28 20.80 10.19
CA ARG A 241 -11.34 21.53 9.31
C ARG A 241 -10.46 22.57 10.02
N PHE A 242 -10.31 22.51 11.34
CA PHE A 242 -9.36 23.36 12.07
C PHE A 242 -7.93 22.89 11.87
N PHE A 243 -7.75 21.56 11.74
CA PHE A 243 -6.47 20.89 11.48
C PHE A 243 -5.42 21.11 12.58
N ASN A 244 -5.83 21.28 13.84
CA ASN A 244 -4.88 21.51 14.93
C ASN A 244 -3.76 20.44 14.94
N THR A 245 -4.09 19.14 14.99
CA THR A 245 -3.12 18.05 14.97
C THR A 245 -2.22 18.10 13.73
N LEU A 246 -2.81 18.21 12.53
CA LEU A 246 -2.03 18.18 11.28
C LEU A 246 -1.21 19.45 11.09
N GLY A 247 -1.72 20.59 11.53
CA GLY A 247 -1.00 21.87 11.52
C GLY A 247 0.21 21.85 12.44
N ASN A 248 0.08 21.23 13.60
CA ASN A 248 1.20 21.01 14.51
C ASN A 248 2.26 20.09 13.89
N ILE A 249 1.85 18.95 13.31
CA ILE A 249 2.76 18.00 12.63
C ILE A 249 3.51 18.68 11.46
N GLU A 250 2.90 19.63 10.77
CA GLU A 250 3.56 20.40 9.69
C GLU A 250 4.69 21.30 10.21
N LEU A 251 4.66 21.71 11.48
CA LEU A 251 5.68 22.55 12.11
C LEU A 251 6.68 21.74 12.93
N ASP A 252 6.21 20.73 13.65
CA ASP A 252 7.01 19.87 14.51
C ASP A 252 6.46 18.45 14.43
N SER A 253 7.26 17.53 13.92
CA SER A 253 6.86 16.14 13.69
C SER A 253 6.72 15.31 14.97
N ARG A 254 7.18 15.79 16.13
CA ARG A 254 7.11 15.10 17.40
C ARG A 254 5.67 14.91 17.86
N VAL A 255 5.30 13.68 18.13
CA VAL A 255 3.97 13.30 18.63
C VAL A 255 4.07 12.24 19.72
N SER A 256 3.03 12.11 20.50
CA SER A 256 2.80 10.91 21.30
C SER A 256 1.36 10.42 21.14
N LEU A 257 1.19 9.12 21.30
CA LEU A 257 -0.11 8.47 21.30
C LEU A 257 -0.34 7.79 22.66
N LEU A 258 -1.55 7.96 23.19
CA LEU A 258 -2.11 7.16 24.28
C LEU A 258 -3.23 6.30 23.69
N ILE A 259 -3.04 5.00 23.69
CA ILE A 259 -3.97 4.00 23.13
C ILE A 259 -4.53 3.18 24.28
N PRO A 260 -5.72 3.52 24.79
CA PRO A 260 -6.30 2.85 25.94
C PRO A 260 -7.07 1.60 25.56
N ASP A 261 -7.00 0.58 26.39
CA ASP A 261 -8.01 -0.47 26.48
C ASP A 261 -8.96 -0.17 27.65
N PHE A 262 -10.14 0.29 27.33
CA PHE A 262 -11.14 0.66 28.33
C PHE A 262 -11.78 -0.57 29.05
N ILE A 263 -11.46 -1.79 28.63
CA ILE A 263 -11.98 -3.03 29.24
C ILE A 263 -11.00 -3.53 30.30
N THR A 264 -9.69 -3.60 29.96
CA THR A 264 -8.66 -4.11 30.86
C THR A 264 -8.05 -3.02 31.74
N GLY A 265 -8.16 -1.75 31.33
CA GLY A 265 -7.48 -0.61 31.94
C GLY A 265 -6.02 -0.52 31.57
N GLU A 266 -5.53 -1.33 30.66
CA GLU A 266 -4.19 -1.25 30.08
C GLU A 266 -4.12 -0.12 29.03
N ALA A 267 -2.93 0.36 28.74
CA ALA A 267 -2.69 1.30 27.66
C ALA A 267 -1.33 1.08 26.99
N LEU A 268 -1.25 1.40 25.70
CA LEU A 268 0.03 1.69 25.07
C LEU A 268 0.24 3.20 25.05
N VAL A 269 1.45 3.59 25.46
CA VAL A 269 1.89 4.99 25.42
C VAL A 269 3.16 5.04 24.58
N LEU A 270 3.16 5.82 23.52
CA LEU A 270 4.32 5.90 22.64
C LEU A 270 4.65 7.35 22.28
N LYS A 271 5.93 7.59 22.00
CA LYS A 271 6.41 8.78 21.33
C LYS A 271 7.08 8.44 20.02
N GLY A 272 7.05 9.36 19.08
CA GLY A 272 7.64 9.17 17.76
C GLY A 272 7.44 10.40 16.86
N HIS A 273 7.81 10.25 15.61
CA HIS A 273 7.68 11.28 14.59
C HIS A 273 6.53 10.99 13.65
N ALA A 274 5.65 11.98 13.45
CA ALA A 274 4.51 11.86 12.53
C ALA A 274 4.76 12.61 11.22
N ARG A 275 4.14 12.11 10.17
CA ARG A 275 4.10 12.74 8.85
C ARG A 275 2.71 12.59 8.25
N VAL A 276 2.21 13.66 7.63
CA VAL A 276 0.95 13.63 6.88
C VAL A 276 1.23 13.22 5.44
N ASP A 277 0.67 12.11 5.01
CA ASP A 277 0.71 11.67 3.61
C ASP A 277 -0.53 12.20 2.87
N TRP A 278 -0.29 13.08 1.92
CA TRP A 278 -1.30 13.71 1.07
C TRP A 278 -1.56 12.93 -0.23
N ASN A 279 -1.01 11.74 -0.37
CA ASN A 279 -1.24 10.92 -1.55
C ASN A 279 -2.70 10.43 -1.60
N PRO A 280 -3.52 10.89 -2.55
CA PRO A 280 -4.93 10.52 -2.62
C PRO A 280 -5.11 9.01 -2.89
N GLN A 281 -4.14 8.36 -3.53
CA GLN A 281 -4.21 6.92 -3.78
C GLN A 281 -4.03 6.14 -2.47
N ARG A 282 -3.17 6.62 -1.57
CA ARG A 282 -2.99 6.00 -0.28
C ARG A 282 -4.19 6.26 0.65
N ALA A 283 -4.72 7.48 0.64
CA ALA A 283 -5.96 7.79 1.37
C ALA A 283 -7.13 6.92 0.89
N ALA A 284 -7.23 6.65 -0.41
CA ALA A 284 -8.26 5.80 -0.99
C ALA A 284 -8.20 4.32 -0.54
N LEU A 285 -7.13 3.86 0.11
CA LEU A 285 -7.07 2.52 0.71
C LEU A 285 -8.10 2.33 1.82
N VAL A 286 -8.44 3.41 2.53
CA VAL A 286 -9.42 3.38 3.61
C VAL A 286 -10.57 4.30 3.22
N ALA A 287 -11.76 3.74 3.03
CA ALA A 287 -12.92 4.54 2.66
C ALA A 287 -13.16 5.64 3.70
N GLY A 288 -13.50 6.85 3.24
CA GLY A 288 -13.72 8.02 4.09
C GLY A 288 -12.44 8.74 4.55
N ALA A 289 -11.25 8.19 4.33
CA ALA A 289 -10.01 8.89 4.63
C ALA A 289 -9.76 10.01 3.60
N GLU A 290 -9.41 11.20 4.09
CA GLU A 290 -8.98 12.32 3.23
C GLU A 290 -7.47 12.29 3.03
N ARG A 291 -6.72 11.73 3.97
CA ARG A 291 -5.26 11.54 3.98
C ARG A 291 -4.86 10.49 5.00
N ILE A 292 -3.59 10.08 5.00
CA ILE A 292 -3.04 9.14 5.98
C ILE A 292 -2.03 9.89 6.84
N VAL A 293 -1.96 9.55 8.11
CA VAL A 293 -0.88 10.00 9.00
C VAL A 293 -0.04 8.80 9.38
N ASP A 294 1.25 8.88 9.12
CA ASP A 294 2.24 7.89 9.53
C ASP A 294 2.94 8.34 10.78
N VAL A 295 3.21 7.42 11.69
CA VAL A 295 3.97 7.64 12.92
C VAL A 295 5.09 6.61 13.00
N VAL A 296 6.32 7.07 13.05
CA VAL A 296 7.49 6.22 13.31
C VAL A 296 7.77 6.29 14.81
N PRO A 297 7.49 5.21 15.58
CA PRO A 297 7.69 5.21 17.01
C PRO A 297 9.20 5.16 17.36
N GLU A 298 9.59 5.93 18.37
CA GLU A 298 10.93 5.88 18.95
C GLU A 298 10.94 5.11 20.29
N ARG A 299 9.83 5.20 21.04
CA ARG A 299 9.66 4.53 22.31
C ARG A 299 8.21 4.11 22.47
N VAL A 300 7.98 2.89 22.94
CA VAL A 300 6.65 2.34 23.22
C VAL A 300 6.65 1.74 24.61
N LEU A 301 5.67 2.11 25.42
CA LEU A 301 5.46 1.58 26.77
C LEU A 301 4.10 0.86 26.79
N HIS A 302 4.07 -0.33 27.33
CA HIS A 302 2.86 -1.00 27.76
C HIS A 302 2.65 -0.73 29.24
N VAL A 303 1.51 -0.17 29.60
CA VAL A 303 1.19 0.29 30.95
C VAL A 303 -0.05 -0.44 31.44
N GLU A 304 0.12 -1.22 32.52
CA GLU A 304 -1.01 -1.84 33.23
C GLU A 304 -1.58 -0.85 34.26
N HIS A 305 -2.88 -0.91 34.48
CA HIS A 305 -3.61 -0.03 35.39
C HIS A 305 -3.58 1.47 35.03
N ALA A 306 -3.40 1.78 33.76
CA ALA A 306 -3.41 3.16 33.25
C ALA A 306 -4.79 3.83 33.38
N LEU A 307 -5.86 3.04 33.35
CA LEU A 307 -7.28 3.47 33.40
C LEU A 307 -8.09 2.56 34.31
N PRO A 308 -9.32 2.97 34.75
CA PRO A 308 -10.28 2.06 35.38
C PRO A 308 -10.61 0.88 34.47
N ALA A 309 -10.63 -0.31 35.02
CA ALA A 309 -10.71 -1.57 34.25
C ALA A 309 -12.12 -2.05 33.94
N GLN A 310 -13.16 -1.21 33.96
CA GLN A 310 -14.55 -1.67 33.80
C GLN A 310 -15.32 -0.79 32.82
N GLY A 311 -14.85 -0.77 31.58
CA GLY A 311 -15.54 -0.10 30.48
C GLY A 311 -16.35 -1.07 29.62
N ARG A 312 -17.53 -0.65 29.18
CA ARG A 312 -18.38 -1.39 28.26
C ARG A 312 -18.69 -0.56 27.02
N LEU A 313 -18.42 -1.09 25.84
CA LEU A 313 -18.85 -0.49 24.58
C LEU A 313 -20.38 -0.61 24.48
N ILE A 314 -21.05 0.51 24.27
CA ILE A 314 -22.52 0.58 24.10
C ILE A 314 -22.83 0.58 22.61
N GLU A 315 -22.19 1.49 21.85
CA GLU A 315 -22.46 1.66 20.43
C GLU A 315 -21.25 2.25 19.72
N LEU A 316 -20.98 1.78 18.51
CA LEU A 316 -20.01 2.41 17.62
C LEU A 316 -20.56 3.75 17.10
N SER A 317 -19.67 4.68 16.80
CA SER A 317 -20.07 5.96 16.24
C SER A 317 -20.80 5.77 14.90
N PRO A 318 -21.98 6.39 14.69
CA PRO A 318 -22.66 6.35 13.39
C PRO A 318 -21.80 6.89 12.24
N SER A 319 -20.84 7.77 12.54
CA SER A 319 -19.89 8.28 11.52
C SER A 319 -19.00 7.18 10.92
N LEU A 320 -18.88 6.02 11.58
CA LEU A 320 -18.11 4.88 11.05
C LEU A 320 -18.82 4.14 9.90
N GLU A 321 -20.10 4.38 9.67
CA GLU A 321 -20.80 3.87 8.49
C GLU A 321 -20.20 4.41 7.18
N GLN A 322 -19.59 5.59 7.26
CA GLN A 322 -18.94 6.27 6.14
C GLN A 322 -17.43 5.99 6.05
N THR A 323 -16.91 5.10 6.90
CA THR A 323 -15.48 4.73 6.93
C THR A 323 -15.31 3.27 6.57
N GLY A 324 -14.14 2.93 6.00
CA GLY A 324 -13.72 1.55 5.75
C GLY A 324 -12.58 1.12 6.64
N ASP A 325 -12.22 -0.13 6.52
CA ASP A 325 -11.07 -0.74 7.16
C ASP A 325 -9.85 -0.68 6.24
N TRP A 326 -8.65 -0.86 6.79
CA TRP A 326 -7.47 -1.11 5.98
C TRP A 326 -7.68 -2.40 5.18
N PRO A 327 -7.26 -2.43 3.91
CA PRO A 327 -7.31 -3.66 3.13
C PRO A 327 -6.47 -4.75 3.81
N ALA A 328 -6.90 -6.00 3.74
CA ALA A 328 -6.07 -7.11 4.16
C ALA A 328 -4.75 -7.10 3.38
N PRO A 329 -3.64 -7.63 3.94
CA PRO A 329 -2.32 -7.60 3.26
C PRO A 329 -2.34 -8.15 1.83
N ASP A 330 -3.20 -9.11 1.56
CA ASP A 330 -3.48 -9.72 0.25
C ASP A 330 -4.49 -8.91 -0.60
N GLU A 331 -5.22 -7.96 -0.03
CA GLU A 331 -6.16 -7.06 -0.71
C GLU A 331 -5.57 -5.67 -0.98
N ALA A 332 -4.44 -5.33 -0.37
CA ALA A 332 -3.81 -4.03 -0.56
C ALA A 332 -3.39 -3.86 -2.03
N PRO A 333 -3.78 -2.78 -2.72
CA PRO A 333 -3.23 -2.49 -4.03
C PRO A 333 -1.72 -2.44 -3.94
N VAL A 334 -1.04 -3.22 -4.77
CA VAL A 334 0.43 -3.24 -4.80
C VAL A 334 0.94 -1.81 -5.04
N PRO A 335 1.73 -1.23 -4.13
CA PRO A 335 2.17 0.15 -4.28
C PRO A 335 3.03 0.29 -5.53
N LEU A 336 2.62 1.20 -6.44
CA LEU A 336 3.38 1.49 -7.63
C LEU A 336 4.63 2.31 -7.27
N ARG A 337 5.77 1.87 -7.77
CA ARG A 337 7.06 2.55 -7.64
C ARG A 337 7.33 3.40 -8.87
N ARG A 338 7.90 4.56 -8.68
CA ARG A 338 8.35 5.39 -9.79
C ARG A 338 9.74 4.95 -10.22
N LEU A 339 9.88 4.64 -11.50
CA LEU A 339 11.14 4.23 -12.11
C LEU A 339 11.47 5.19 -13.24
N ARG A 340 12.75 5.58 -13.34
CA ARG A 340 13.27 6.40 -14.44
C ARG A 340 14.00 5.52 -15.45
N VAL A 341 13.73 5.71 -16.73
CA VAL A 341 14.50 5.11 -17.82
C VAL A 341 15.90 5.73 -17.82
N ILE A 342 16.91 4.97 -17.47
CA ILE A 342 18.30 5.46 -17.43
C ILE A 342 19.11 5.06 -18.67
N ASP A 343 18.69 4.02 -19.39
CA ASP A 343 19.33 3.60 -20.63
C ASP A 343 18.36 2.79 -21.51
N LYS A 344 18.63 2.77 -22.84
CA LYS A 344 17.91 1.98 -23.85
C LYS A 344 18.94 1.31 -24.78
N VAL A 345 18.99 -0.02 -24.76
CA VAL A 345 19.91 -0.79 -25.59
C VAL A 345 19.15 -1.62 -26.61
N ARG A 346 19.46 -1.47 -27.89
CA ARG A 346 18.86 -2.29 -28.94
C ARG A 346 19.51 -3.66 -28.97
N GLU A 347 18.73 -4.71 -28.66
CA GLU A 347 19.21 -6.10 -28.63
C GLU A 347 19.02 -6.81 -29.98
N SER A 348 17.97 -6.44 -30.73
CA SER A 348 17.68 -6.96 -32.07
C SER A 348 16.87 -5.94 -32.89
N ASP A 349 16.45 -6.30 -34.11
CA ASP A 349 15.61 -5.40 -34.90
C ASP A 349 14.27 -5.06 -34.23
N SER A 350 13.75 -5.96 -33.41
CA SER A 350 12.45 -5.81 -32.76
C SER A 350 12.49 -5.69 -31.25
N ILE A 351 13.61 -6.00 -30.59
CA ILE A 351 13.73 -6.02 -29.12
C ILE A 351 14.69 -4.92 -28.65
N THR A 352 14.24 -4.15 -27.67
CA THR A 352 15.04 -3.13 -26.96
C THR A 352 14.99 -3.41 -25.46
N SER A 353 16.15 -3.39 -24.80
CA SER A 353 16.29 -3.41 -23.36
C SER A 353 16.16 -2.00 -22.79
N PHE A 354 15.36 -1.86 -21.74
CA PHE A 354 15.16 -0.63 -20.96
C PHE A 354 15.73 -0.85 -19.57
N TYR A 355 16.58 0.04 -19.11
CA TYR A 355 17.12 0.05 -17.77
C TYR A 355 16.36 1.06 -16.93
N LEU A 356 15.76 0.58 -15.84
CA LEU A 356 14.81 1.29 -15.01
C LEU A 356 15.35 1.42 -13.59
N ALA A 357 15.72 2.62 -13.17
CA ALA A 357 16.20 2.91 -11.82
C ALA A 357 15.12 3.56 -10.95
N PRO A 358 15.10 3.33 -9.63
CA PRO A 358 14.21 4.02 -8.72
C PRO A 358 14.32 5.54 -8.87
N TRP A 359 13.17 6.22 -8.86
CA TRP A 359 13.10 7.68 -8.95
C TRP A 359 12.50 8.26 -7.67
N PRO A 360 13.26 9.05 -6.87
CA PRO A 360 12.77 9.58 -5.62
C PRO A 360 11.59 10.54 -5.83
N LEU A 361 10.71 10.61 -4.85
CA LEU A 361 9.67 11.64 -4.79
C LEU A 361 10.33 13.02 -4.58
N ALA A 362 9.74 14.07 -5.15
CA ALA A 362 10.23 15.43 -5.01
C ALA A 362 10.42 15.80 -3.52
N GLY A 363 11.62 16.23 -3.16
CA GLY A 363 11.99 16.57 -1.76
C GLY A 363 12.76 15.47 -1.00
N GLN A 364 13.01 14.31 -1.60
CA GLN A 364 13.87 13.27 -1.06
C GLN A 364 15.20 13.25 -1.86
N GLU A 365 16.15 14.11 -1.50
CA GLU A 365 17.52 13.98 -1.94
C GLU A 365 18.22 12.89 -1.10
N ARG A 366 18.08 11.64 -1.49
CA ARG A 366 18.91 10.54 -1.02
C ARG A 366 19.49 9.80 -2.21
N GLU A 367 20.67 9.18 -2.00
CA GLU A 367 21.38 8.34 -2.95
C GLU A 367 20.45 7.36 -3.67
N PRO A 368 20.78 6.91 -4.91
CA PRO A 368 19.91 6.00 -5.65
C PRO A 368 19.59 4.78 -4.78
N ALA A 369 18.32 4.65 -4.44
CA ALA A 369 17.83 3.52 -3.68
C ALA A 369 18.14 2.24 -4.47
N GLU A 370 18.60 1.20 -3.80
CA GLU A 370 18.71 -0.12 -4.39
C GLU A 370 17.33 -0.57 -4.89
N ILE A 371 17.34 -1.37 -5.95
CA ILE A 371 16.10 -2.03 -6.40
C ILE A 371 15.74 -3.17 -5.47
N ASP A 372 14.45 -3.55 -5.45
CA ASP A 372 14.04 -4.74 -4.71
C ASP A 372 14.75 -5.97 -5.23
N ALA A 373 15.07 -6.89 -4.31
CA ALA A 373 15.52 -8.22 -4.66
C ALA A 373 14.41 -8.98 -5.43
N TYR A 374 14.80 -9.79 -6.39
CA TYR A 374 13.88 -10.60 -7.17
C TYR A 374 14.51 -11.92 -7.59
N HIS A 375 13.66 -12.89 -7.94
CA HIS A 375 14.09 -14.18 -8.50
C HIS A 375 14.13 -14.11 -10.03
N PRO A 376 15.12 -14.74 -10.68
CA PRO A 376 15.21 -14.81 -12.14
C PRO A 376 13.95 -15.44 -12.74
N GLY A 377 13.31 -14.73 -13.68
CA GLY A 377 12.03 -15.11 -14.29
C GLY A 377 10.85 -14.26 -13.84
N GLN A 378 10.95 -13.53 -12.71
CA GLN A 378 9.92 -12.57 -12.28
C GLN A 378 9.78 -11.39 -13.25
N PHE A 379 8.65 -10.68 -13.15
CA PHE A 379 8.28 -9.55 -14.01
C PHE A 379 7.92 -8.30 -13.22
N LEU A 380 7.97 -7.14 -13.89
CA LEU A 380 7.36 -5.89 -13.45
C LEU A 380 6.09 -5.63 -14.24
N THR A 381 5.03 -5.17 -13.59
CA THR A 381 3.87 -4.61 -14.28
C THR A 381 4.01 -3.11 -14.38
N LEU A 382 4.20 -2.60 -15.58
CA LEU A 382 4.37 -1.18 -15.84
C LEU A 382 3.02 -0.50 -16.04
N ARG A 383 2.85 0.69 -15.48
CA ARG A 383 1.77 1.62 -15.74
C ARG A 383 2.29 2.77 -16.60
N LEU A 384 1.84 2.81 -17.85
CA LEU A 384 2.33 3.72 -18.87
C LEU A 384 1.29 4.80 -19.16
N ALA A 385 1.65 6.06 -18.96
CA ALA A 385 0.84 7.19 -19.41
C ALA A 385 0.97 7.36 -20.93
N SER A 386 -0.07 7.88 -21.56
CA SER A 386 -0.02 8.23 -22.99
C SER A 386 0.97 9.36 -23.31
N THR A 387 1.35 10.14 -22.28
CA THR A 387 2.33 11.24 -22.37
C THR A 387 3.37 11.08 -21.25
N PRO A 388 4.63 10.70 -21.57
CA PRO A 388 5.63 10.32 -20.56
C PRO A 388 6.09 11.42 -19.60
N GLN A 389 5.91 12.69 -19.96
CA GLN A 389 6.46 13.84 -19.23
C GLN A 389 5.52 14.44 -18.19
N ARG A 390 4.37 13.84 -17.95
CA ARG A 390 3.33 14.38 -17.05
C ARG A 390 2.87 13.31 -16.08
N PRO A 391 2.76 13.60 -14.76
CA PRO A 391 2.05 12.70 -13.85
C PRO A 391 0.63 12.49 -14.37
N LEU A 392 0.15 11.25 -14.30
CA LEU A 392 -1.23 10.93 -14.70
C LEU A 392 -2.20 11.81 -13.90
N SER A 393 -2.96 12.63 -14.59
CA SER A 393 -4.08 13.36 -14.00
C SER A 393 -5.28 12.43 -13.83
N CYS A 394 -6.17 12.77 -12.89
CA CYS A 394 -7.40 12.02 -12.69
C CYS A 394 -8.21 11.97 -14.00
N GLY A 395 -8.46 10.76 -14.53
CA GLY A 395 -9.18 10.53 -15.78
C GLY A 395 -8.31 10.21 -17.01
N GLU A 396 -6.99 10.26 -16.94
CA GLU A 396 -6.13 9.84 -18.07
C GLU A 396 -6.03 8.31 -18.18
N ILE A 397 -6.14 7.80 -19.41
CA ILE A 397 -6.05 6.37 -19.72
C ILE A 397 -4.58 5.92 -19.57
N ALA A 398 -4.31 5.07 -18.58
CA ALA A 398 -3.02 4.40 -18.44
C ALA A 398 -3.09 2.99 -19.01
N VAL A 399 -2.02 2.58 -19.67
CA VAL A 399 -1.87 1.20 -20.16
C VAL A 399 -1.01 0.42 -19.18
N MET A 400 -1.53 -0.70 -18.66
CA MET A 400 -0.78 -1.59 -17.79
C MET A 400 -0.36 -2.85 -18.54
N ARG A 401 0.95 -3.21 -18.45
CA ARG A 401 1.50 -4.45 -19.04
C ARG A 401 2.67 -4.96 -18.23
N SER A 402 2.71 -6.29 -18.11
CA SER A 402 3.82 -6.99 -17.45
C SER A 402 4.93 -7.30 -18.45
N TYR A 403 6.16 -7.15 -17.98
CA TYR A 403 7.38 -7.45 -18.74
C TYR A 403 8.36 -8.20 -17.82
N SER A 404 8.80 -9.38 -18.25
CA SER A 404 9.80 -10.15 -17.50
C SER A 404 11.08 -9.36 -17.34
N ILE A 405 11.64 -9.40 -16.12
CA ILE A 405 12.96 -8.85 -15.85
C ILE A 405 13.97 -9.75 -16.58
N SER A 406 14.76 -9.15 -17.47
CA SER A 406 15.66 -9.89 -18.37
C SER A 406 17.11 -9.94 -17.87
N GLN A 407 17.32 -9.75 -16.58
CA GLN A 407 18.62 -9.74 -15.91
C GLN A 407 18.50 -10.48 -14.58
N ALA A 408 19.55 -11.14 -14.13
CA ALA A 408 19.62 -11.70 -12.79
C ALA A 408 19.85 -10.58 -11.75
N TRP A 409 19.30 -10.76 -10.55
CA TRP A 409 19.51 -9.83 -9.44
C TRP A 409 20.93 -9.95 -8.87
N ARG A 410 21.50 -8.83 -8.44
CA ARG A 410 22.78 -8.73 -7.70
C ARG A 410 22.63 -7.72 -6.57
N ALA A 411 23.24 -8.01 -5.41
CA ALA A 411 23.34 -7.02 -4.34
C ALA A 411 24.04 -5.74 -4.83
N GLY A 412 23.51 -4.58 -4.46
CA GLY A 412 23.99 -3.27 -4.92
C GLY A 412 23.53 -2.88 -6.32
N GLN A 413 22.64 -3.64 -6.95
CA GLN A 413 22.09 -3.30 -8.25
C GLN A 413 21.14 -2.10 -8.16
N SER A 414 21.35 -1.10 -9.03
CA SER A 414 20.61 0.16 -9.01
C SER A 414 19.50 0.27 -10.07
N ALA A 415 19.34 -0.73 -10.94
CA ALA A 415 18.34 -0.70 -12.01
C ALA A 415 17.86 -2.09 -12.40
N TYR A 416 16.57 -2.19 -12.76
CA TYR A 416 15.99 -3.34 -13.45
C TYR A 416 16.29 -3.27 -14.94
N ARG A 417 16.50 -4.41 -15.62
CA ARG A 417 16.48 -4.50 -17.07
C ARG A 417 15.24 -5.27 -17.53
N ILE A 418 14.39 -4.64 -18.33
CA ILE A 418 13.32 -5.31 -19.07
C ILE A 418 13.62 -5.25 -20.55
N SER A 419 13.34 -6.30 -21.31
CA SER A 419 13.59 -6.33 -22.76
C SER A 419 12.26 -6.53 -23.50
N VAL A 420 11.88 -5.52 -24.25
CA VAL A 420 10.54 -5.39 -24.83
C VAL A 420 10.60 -5.52 -26.35
N ARG A 421 9.77 -6.44 -26.89
CA ARG A 421 9.57 -6.51 -28.34
C ARG A 421 8.57 -5.45 -28.78
N ARG A 422 8.92 -4.63 -29.78
CA ARG A 422 8.00 -3.71 -30.41
C ARG A 422 6.97 -4.46 -31.25
N ASP A 423 5.75 -4.52 -30.78
CA ASP A 423 4.62 -5.04 -31.54
C ASP A 423 3.94 -3.90 -32.31
N PRO A 424 3.83 -4.00 -33.65
CA PRO A 424 3.19 -2.95 -34.46
C PRO A 424 1.74 -2.67 -34.07
N LYS A 425 1.04 -3.65 -33.46
CA LYS A 425 -0.33 -3.54 -32.98
C LYS A 425 -0.43 -3.30 -31.47
N GLY A 426 0.67 -3.48 -30.73
CA GLY A 426 0.70 -3.36 -29.28
C GLY A 426 0.80 -1.90 -28.85
N LEU A 427 -0.14 -1.41 -28.04
CA LEU A 427 -0.12 -0.02 -27.54
C LEU A 427 1.05 0.21 -26.57
N ALA A 428 1.19 -0.61 -25.53
CA ALA A 428 2.23 -0.44 -24.50
C ALA A 428 3.66 -0.56 -25.07
N SER A 429 3.93 -1.56 -25.92
CA SER A 429 5.24 -1.74 -26.51
C SER A 429 5.63 -0.60 -27.44
N ARG A 430 4.68 -0.03 -28.19
CA ARG A 430 4.92 1.17 -29.01
C ARG A 430 5.19 2.40 -28.15
N LEU A 431 4.42 2.60 -27.07
CA LEU A 431 4.67 3.69 -26.14
C LEU A 431 6.12 3.62 -25.60
N LEU A 432 6.56 2.47 -25.12
CA LEU A 432 7.92 2.27 -24.59
C LEU A 432 8.99 2.55 -25.66
N HIS A 433 8.80 2.04 -26.89
CA HIS A 433 9.80 2.21 -27.94
C HIS A 433 9.82 3.63 -28.53
N ASP A 434 8.63 4.20 -28.78
CA ASP A 434 8.46 5.38 -29.63
C ASP A 434 8.30 6.68 -28.81
N ALA A 435 7.72 6.60 -27.60
CA ALA A 435 7.38 7.78 -26.80
C ALA A 435 8.28 7.95 -25.55
N PHE A 436 8.72 6.86 -24.90
CA PHE A 436 9.59 6.95 -23.73
C PHE A 436 11.08 7.11 -24.13
N ALA A 437 11.71 8.17 -23.65
CA ALA A 437 13.13 8.45 -23.80
C ALA A 437 13.91 8.19 -22.51
N VAL A 438 15.24 8.18 -22.59
CA VAL A 438 16.11 8.21 -21.41
C VAL A 438 15.83 9.49 -20.62
N GLY A 439 15.58 9.36 -19.32
CA GLY A 439 15.18 10.42 -18.41
C GLY A 439 13.70 10.41 -18.04
N ASP A 440 12.83 9.80 -18.86
CA ASP A 440 11.40 9.72 -18.59
C ASP A 440 11.09 8.79 -17.41
N VAL A 441 9.99 9.07 -16.72
CA VAL A 441 9.56 8.35 -15.52
C VAL A 441 8.28 7.58 -15.82
N LEU A 442 8.23 6.33 -15.38
CA LEU A 442 7.06 5.47 -15.43
C LEU A 442 6.77 4.89 -14.03
N GLU A 443 5.63 4.27 -13.88
CA GLU A 443 5.24 3.59 -12.63
C GLU A 443 5.26 2.08 -12.86
N ALA A 444 5.69 1.32 -11.85
CA ALA A 444 5.76 -0.14 -11.88
C ALA A 444 5.35 -0.76 -10.54
N THR A 445 4.81 -1.99 -10.58
CA THR A 445 4.69 -2.81 -9.37
C THR A 445 6.06 -3.30 -8.91
N PRO A 446 6.23 -3.72 -7.64
CA PRO A 446 7.36 -4.56 -7.27
C PRO A 446 7.45 -5.81 -8.15
N PRO A 447 8.64 -6.48 -8.21
CA PRO A 447 8.80 -7.75 -8.90
C PRO A 447 7.80 -8.80 -8.41
N ALA A 448 7.20 -9.55 -9.32
CA ALA A 448 6.18 -10.57 -9.04
C ALA A 448 6.25 -11.73 -10.05
N GLY A 449 5.59 -12.85 -9.76
CA GLY A 449 5.45 -14.01 -10.63
C GLY A 449 6.15 -15.25 -10.08
N ASP A 450 5.57 -16.42 -10.40
CA ASP A 450 5.98 -17.73 -9.90
C ASP A 450 6.82 -18.52 -10.93
N PHE A 451 7.02 -17.97 -12.12
CA PHE A 451 7.87 -18.57 -13.15
C PHE A 451 9.35 -18.25 -12.84
N VAL A 452 9.90 -18.95 -11.86
CA VAL A 452 11.25 -18.70 -11.33
C VAL A 452 12.16 -19.91 -11.47
N LEU A 453 13.47 -19.65 -11.64
CA LEU A 453 14.49 -20.68 -11.66
C LEU A 453 14.48 -21.41 -10.31
N GLN A 454 14.34 -22.74 -10.36
CA GLN A 454 14.40 -23.60 -9.18
C GLN A 454 15.85 -23.80 -8.72
N ASP A 455 16.06 -23.75 -7.42
CA ASP A 455 17.35 -24.13 -6.82
C ASP A 455 17.44 -25.66 -6.78
N SER A 456 18.03 -26.24 -7.82
CA SER A 456 18.09 -27.69 -8.01
C SER A 456 19.41 -28.11 -8.65
N PRO A 457 20.02 -29.24 -8.21
CA PRO A 457 21.20 -29.82 -8.87
C PRO A 457 20.87 -30.52 -10.18
N ALA A 458 19.61 -30.67 -10.55
CA ALA A 458 19.15 -31.34 -11.75
C ALA A 458 19.56 -30.59 -13.02
N PRO A 459 19.69 -31.27 -14.17
CA PRO A 459 19.90 -30.63 -15.46
C PRO A 459 18.79 -29.63 -15.76
N CYS A 460 19.13 -28.53 -16.46
CA CYS A 460 18.22 -27.45 -16.78
C CYS A 460 18.13 -27.22 -18.29
N VAL A 461 16.91 -27.20 -18.82
CA VAL A 461 16.65 -26.84 -20.23
C VAL A 461 15.90 -25.54 -20.32
N LEU A 462 16.53 -24.47 -20.86
CA LEU A 462 15.96 -23.18 -21.10
C LEU A 462 15.51 -23.07 -22.57
N LEU A 463 14.22 -23.16 -22.83
CA LEU A 463 13.66 -23.29 -24.18
C LEU A 463 12.79 -22.07 -24.54
N SER A 464 13.19 -21.32 -25.56
CA SER A 464 12.55 -20.04 -25.89
C SER A 464 12.37 -19.76 -27.36
N SER A 465 11.43 -18.88 -27.71
CA SER A 465 11.33 -18.28 -29.04
C SER A 465 11.02 -16.76 -28.99
N GLY A 466 11.71 -16.01 -29.86
CA GLY A 466 11.51 -14.57 -29.97
C GLY A 466 11.68 -13.85 -28.62
N VAL A 467 10.67 -13.06 -28.19
CA VAL A 467 10.75 -12.31 -26.91
C VAL A 467 10.67 -13.20 -25.67
N GLY A 468 10.27 -14.48 -25.80
CA GLY A 468 10.34 -15.46 -24.71
C GLY A 468 11.75 -15.74 -24.19
N ILE A 469 12.78 -15.18 -24.83
CA ILE A 469 14.17 -15.19 -24.33
C ILE A 469 14.32 -14.40 -23.02
N THR A 470 13.43 -13.45 -22.72
CA THR A 470 13.62 -12.49 -21.63
C THR A 470 13.71 -13.10 -20.23
N PRO A 471 12.84 -14.05 -19.81
CA PRO A 471 13.04 -14.75 -18.56
C PRO A 471 14.24 -15.73 -18.62
N MET A 472 14.48 -16.35 -19.77
CA MET A 472 15.55 -17.34 -19.93
C MET A 472 16.94 -16.74 -19.78
N ILE A 473 17.16 -15.50 -20.31
CA ILE A 473 18.44 -14.83 -20.18
C ILE A 473 18.70 -14.42 -18.73
N ALA A 474 17.67 -14.05 -17.96
CA ALA A 474 17.79 -13.79 -16.53
C ALA A 474 18.16 -15.05 -15.74
N MET A 475 17.50 -16.18 -16.04
CA MET A 475 17.78 -17.47 -15.41
C MET A 475 19.21 -17.94 -15.72
N LEU A 476 19.63 -17.86 -17.00
CA LEU A 476 20.99 -18.22 -17.38
C LEU A 476 22.02 -17.29 -16.72
N GLU A 477 21.77 -15.99 -16.68
CA GLU A 477 22.66 -15.02 -16.03
C GLU A 477 22.84 -15.34 -14.53
N ALA A 478 21.82 -15.81 -13.84
CA ALA A 478 21.92 -16.24 -12.45
C ALA A 478 22.82 -17.47 -12.30
N LEU A 479 22.68 -18.46 -13.19
CA LEU A 479 23.57 -19.65 -13.19
C LEU A 479 25.02 -19.28 -13.49
N ILE A 480 25.26 -18.31 -14.40
CA ILE A 480 26.60 -17.79 -14.68
C ILE A 480 27.17 -17.09 -13.44
N GLN A 481 26.37 -16.25 -12.75
CA GLN A 481 26.82 -15.59 -11.51
C GLN A 481 27.20 -16.59 -10.41
N GLN A 482 26.42 -17.65 -10.24
CA GLN A 482 26.73 -18.73 -9.30
C GLN A 482 28.05 -19.42 -9.68
N ALA A 483 28.26 -19.74 -10.97
CA ALA A 483 29.49 -20.33 -11.45
C ALA A 483 30.71 -19.43 -11.23
N GLU A 484 30.59 -18.12 -11.51
CA GLU A 484 31.63 -17.12 -11.27
C GLU A 484 31.96 -16.97 -9.76
N ALA A 485 30.97 -17.21 -8.89
CA ALA A 485 31.15 -17.26 -7.43
C ALA A 485 31.74 -18.58 -6.91
N GLY A 486 32.10 -19.52 -7.81
CA GLY A 486 32.67 -20.80 -7.46
C GLY A 486 31.67 -21.95 -7.27
N HIS A 487 30.39 -21.74 -7.58
CA HIS A 487 29.29 -22.71 -7.45
C HIS A 487 28.64 -23.00 -8.81
N PRO A 488 29.34 -23.64 -9.77
CA PRO A 488 28.75 -23.97 -11.06
C PRO A 488 27.60 -24.94 -10.91
N PRO A 489 26.62 -24.94 -11.83
CA PRO A 489 25.57 -25.97 -11.87
C PRO A 489 26.17 -27.38 -11.88
N LEU A 490 25.57 -28.27 -11.09
CA LEU A 490 26.01 -29.69 -11.06
C LEU A 490 25.50 -30.46 -12.27
N GLY A 491 24.37 -30.08 -12.85
CA GLY A 491 23.80 -30.62 -14.06
C GLY A 491 24.12 -29.81 -15.31
N GLU A 492 23.99 -30.39 -16.47
CA GLU A 492 24.12 -29.69 -17.75
C GLU A 492 23.00 -28.64 -17.92
N VAL A 493 23.34 -27.52 -18.51
CA VAL A 493 22.37 -26.49 -18.88
C VAL A 493 22.30 -26.39 -20.41
N VAL A 494 21.12 -26.65 -20.96
CA VAL A 494 20.87 -26.56 -22.39
C VAL A 494 20.01 -25.36 -22.71
N PHE A 495 20.56 -24.41 -23.46
CA PHE A 495 19.85 -23.22 -23.89
C PHE A 495 19.42 -23.35 -25.34
N LEU A 496 18.12 -23.48 -25.58
CA LEU A 496 17.53 -23.63 -26.90
C LEU A 496 16.76 -22.36 -27.25
N HIS A 497 17.13 -21.70 -28.34
CA HIS A 497 16.43 -20.50 -28.77
C HIS A 497 16.06 -20.54 -30.27
N ALA A 498 14.79 -20.23 -30.57
CA ALA A 498 14.30 -20.14 -31.93
C ALA A 498 14.00 -18.67 -32.31
N ALA A 499 14.53 -18.25 -33.45
CA ALA A 499 14.22 -16.94 -34.04
C ALA A 499 13.86 -17.10 -35.54
N ARG A 500 13.38 -16.01 -36.14
CA ARG A 500 13.08 -16.03 -37.58
C ARG A 500 14.37 -15.99 -38.40
N ASN A 501 15.27 -15.10 -38.08
CA ASN A 501 16.55 -14.87 -38.73
C ASN A 501 17.53 -14.23 -37.74
N GLY A 502 18.79 -14.03 -38.13
CA GLY A 502 19.84 -13.47 -37.29
C GLY A 502 19.58 -12.05 -36.79
N ARG A 503 18.83 -11.24 -37.53
CA ARG A 503 18.47 -9.87 -37.12
C ARG A 503 17.47 -9.80 -35.95
N GLU A 504 16.73 -10.91 -35.74
CA GLU A 504 15.77 -11.05 -34.63
C GLU A 504 16.40 -11.71 -33.39
N LEU A 505 17.67 -12.13 -33.46
CA LEU A 505 18.37 -12.75 -32.33
C LEU A 505 18.82 -11.68 -31.33
N ALA A 506 18.16 -11.63 -30.18
CA ALA A 506 18.60 -10.83 -29.05
C ALA A 506 19.67 -11.59 -28.23
N PHE A 507 20.60 -10.87 -27.61
CA PHE A 507 21.62 -11.39 -26.70
C PHE A 507 22.59 -12.44 -27.30
N LEU A 508 22.64 -12.61 -28.63
CA LEU A 508 23.42 -13.68 -29.24
C LEU A 508 24.91 -13.63 -28.85
N ASP A 509 25.54 -12.44 -28.89
CA ASP A 509 26.95 -12.29 -28.52
C ASP A 509 27.23 -12.68 -27.06
N THR A 510 26.28 -12.37 -26.17
CA THR A 510 26.36 -12.74 -24.76
C THR A 510 26.20 -14.25 -24.56
N LEU A 511 25.22 -14.87 -25.21
CA LEU A 511 25.00 -16.33 -25.17
C LEU A 511 26.21 -17.10 -25.69
N GLU A 512 26.78 -16.71 -26.83
CA GLU A 512 27.97 -17.34 -27.38
C GLU A 512 29.19 -17.16 -26.48
N ARG A 513 29.38 -15.99 -25.90
CA ARG A 513 30.45 -15.73 -24.95
C ARG A 513 30.35 -16.65 -23.74
N TRP A 514 29.17 -16.77 -23.13
CA TRP A 514 28.92 -17.64 -21.98
C TRP A 514 29.10 -19.12 -22.33
N SER A 515 28.55 -19.57 -23.47
CA SER A 515 28.72 -20.96 -23.91
C SER A 515 30.17 -21.35 -24.18
N ARG A 516 31.01 -20.41 -24.65
CA ARG A 516 32.47 -20.68 -24.81
C ARG A 516 33.20 -20.68 -23.47
N ALA A 517 32.74 -19.92 -22.48
CA ALA A 517 33.41 -19.81 -21.18
C ALA A 517 33.06 -20.97 -20.23
N HIS A 518 31.90 -21.58 -20.40
CA HIS A 518 31.35 -22.56 -19.45
C HIS A 518 31.01 -23.89 -20.14
N ALA A 519 31.80 -24.95 -19.88
CA ALA A 519 31.65 -26.27 -20.51
C ALA A 519 30.31 -26.95 -20.19
N TRP A 520 29.66 -26.59 -19.11
CA TRP A 520 28.34 -27.10 -18.68
C TRP A 520 27.17 -26.47 -19.46
N LEU A 521 27.42 -25.39 -20.25
CA LEU A 521 26.40 -24.67 -21.02
C LEU A 521 26.41 -25.05 -22.49
N HIS A 522 25.36 -25.65 -22.96
CA HIS A 522 25.17 -26.07 -24.37
C HIS A 522 24.17 -25.10 -25.04
N LEU A 523 24.62 -24.38 -26.06
CA LEU A 523 23.80 -23.42 -26.81
C LEU A 523 23.34 -24.02 -28.14
N HIS A 524 22.03 -23.93 -28.43
CA HIS A 524 21.48 -24.31 -29.74
C HIS A 524 20.52 -23.19 -30.23
N ILE A 525 20.86 -22.56 -31.33
CA ILE A 525 20.08 -21.55 -32.03
C ILE A 525 19.46 -22.13 -33.30
N ALA A 526 18.15 -22.00 -33.43
CA ALA A 526 17.40 -22.41 -34.63
C ALA A 526 16.87 -21.17 -35.37
N LEU A 527 17.11 -21.09 -36.68
CA LEU A 527 16.60 -20.04 -37.54
C LEU A 527 15.53 -20.57 -38.49
N SER A 528 14.26 -20.15 -38.30
CA SER A 528 13.15 -20.65 -39.09
C SER A 528 13.13 -20.13 -40.55
N ARG A 529 13.72 -18.95 -40.78
CA ARG A 529 13.84 -18.31 -42.12
C ARG A 529 15.14 -17.50 -42.18
N PRO A 530 16.31 -18.15 -42.18
CA PRO A 530 17.58 -17.44 -42.24
C PRO A 530 17.73 -16.67 -43.56
N SER A 531 18.38 -15.51 -43.51
CA SER A 531 18.84 -14.80 -44.69
C SER A 531 20.10 -15.44 -45.25
N ALA A 532 20.48 -15.08 -46.49
CA ALA A 532 21.73 -15.51 -47.05
C ALA A 532 22.96 -15.12 -46.19
N ALA A 533 22.87 -13.94 -45.55
CA ALA A 533 23.92 -13.50 -44.63
C ALA A 533 23.98 -14.36 -43.35
N ASP A 534 22.86 -14.83 -42.83
CA ASP A 534 22.81 -15.70 -41.66
C ASP A 534 23.47 -17.08 -41.97
N LEU A 535 23.19 -17.61 -43.17
CA LEU A 535 23.78 -18.86 -43.63
C LEU A 535 25.30 -18.79 -43.76
N VAL A 536 25.81 -17.62 -44.27
CA VAL A 536 27.25 -17.33 -44.37
C VAL A 536 27.88 -17.14 -42.99
N ALA A 537 27.18 -16.43 -42.07
CA ALA A 537 27.67 -16.18 -40.73
C ALA A 537 27.78 -17.44 -39.88
N GLY A 538 26.91 -18.44 -40.11
CA GLY A 538 26.96 -19.75 -39.44
C GLY A 538 26.75 -19.72 -37.92
N ARG A 539 26.09 -18.69 -37.41
CA ARG A 539 25.86 -18.52 -35.95
C ARG A 539 24.54 -19.18 -35.48
N HIS A 540 24.20 -20.31 -36.08
CA HIS A 540 23.05 -21.13 -35.74
C HIS A 540 23.40 -22.61 -35.94
N GLN A 541 22.73 -23.48 -35.19
CA GLN A 541 22.96 -24.93 -35.24
C GLN A 541 21.93 -25.62 -36.12
N SER A 542 20.73 -25.05 -36.31
CA SER A 542 19.72 -25.63 -37.19
C SER A 542 18.95 -24.58 -37.99
N VAL A 543 18.44 -25.04 -39.17
CA VAL A 543 17.58 -24.28 -40.06
C VAL A 543 16.19 -24.91 -40.07
N GLY A 544 15.15 -24.09 -39.99
CA GLY A 544 13.77 -24.55 -39.86
C GLY A 544 13.18 -24.27 -38.48
N ARG A 545 12.04 -24.83 -38.21
CA ARG A 545 11.46 -24.79 -36.85
C ARG A 545 12.30 -25.63 -35.92
N LEU A 546 12.41 -25.22 -34.67
CA LEU A 546 13.05 -26.01 -33.63
C LEU A 546 12.23 -27.30 -33.40
N GLU A 547 12.83 -28.45 -33.62
CA GLU A 547 12.19 -29.75 -33.45
C GLU A 547 12.95 -30.56 -32.38
N LEU A 548 12.38 -30.65 -31.16
CA LEU A 548 12.99 -31.31 -30.02
C LEU A 548 13.26 -32.79 -30.26
N VAL A 549 12.41 -33.46 -31.01
CA VAL A 549 12.60 -34.87 -31.34
C VAL A 549 13.91 -35.11 -32.08
N SER A 550 14.29 -34.18 -32.97
CA SER A 550 15.57 -34.24 -33.70
C SER A 550 16.78 -34.00 -32.80
N LEU A 551 16.56 -33.33 -31.67
CA LEU A 551 17.59 -32.98 -30.69
C LEU A 551 17.62 -33.92 -29.48
N ALA A 552 16.76 -34.91 -29.43
CA ALA A 552 16.60 -35.80 -28.27
C ALA A 552 17.92 -36.42 -27.79
N GLY A 553 18.84 -36.76 -28.72
CA GLY A 553 20.16 -37.27 -28.38
C GLY A 553 21.15 -36.26 -27.83
N SER A 554 20.81 -34.96 -27.87
CA SER A 554 21.62 -33.85 -27.35
C SER A 554 20.97 -33.16 -26.12
N LEU A 555 19.82 -33.68 -25.70
CA LEU A 555 19.16 -33.23 -24.47
C LEU A 555 19.63 -34.08 -23.28
N PRO A 556 19.68 -33.52 -22.08
CA PRO A 556 19.86 -34.30 -20.87
C PRO A 556 18.67 -35.24 -20.65
N ASP A 557 18.79 -36.16 -19.71
CA ASP A 557 17.67 -37.00 -19.30
C ASP A 557 16.49 -36.13 -18.80
N LEU A 558 15.45 -36.06 -19.63
CA LEU A 558 14.28 -35.21 -19.36
C LEU A 558 13.52 -35.67 -18.11
N ALA A 559 13.56 -36.94 -17.75
CA ALA A 559 12.88 -37.46 -16.57
C ALA A 559 13.43 -36.85 -15.25
N SER A 560 14.69 -36.39 -15.29
CA SER A 560 15.38 -35.79 -14.15
C SER A 560 15.64 -34.27 -14.30
N SER A 561 15.17 -33.66 -15.40
CA SER A 561 15.51 -32.25 -15.74
C SER A 561 14.39 -31.29 -15.45
N HIS A 562 14.72 -30.06 -15.05
CA HIS A 562 13.76 -28.93 -15.06
C HIS A 562 13.77 -28.25 -16.45
N VAL A 563 12.61 -28.12 -17.06
CA VAL A 563 12.46 -27.48 -18.37
C VAL A 563 11.66 -26.16 -18.22
N TYR A 564 12.22 -25.07 -18.70
CA TYR A 564 11.58 -23.75 -18.73
C TYR A 564 11.22 -23.41 -20.17
N LEU A 565 9.93 -23.11 -20.41
CA LEU A 565 9.39 -22.89 -21.74
C LEU A 565 8.72 -21.53 -21.84
N CYS A 566 9.16 -20.65 -22.76
CA CYS A 566 8.53 -19.36 -23.03
C CYS A 566 8.68 -18.96 -24.50
N GLY A 567 7.61 -18.40 -25.08
CA GLY A 567 7.68 -17.98 -26.48
C GLY A 567 6.31 -17.66 -27.11
N SER A 568 6.26 -17.72 -28.44
CA SER A 568 5.00 -17.55 -29.17
C SER A 568 4.07 -18.74 -28.96
N GLU A 569 2.77 -18.53 -28.99
CA GLU A 569 1.74 -19.56 -28.75
C GLU A 569 1.99 -20.84 -29.57
N GLY A 570 2.11 -20.74 -30.86
CA GLY A 570 2.32 -21.93 -31.71
C GLY A 570 3.63 -22.65 -31.43
N PHE A 571 4.68 -21.93 -31.00
CA PHE A 571 5.93 -22.55 -30.55
C PHE A 571 5.71 -23.28 -29.23
N MET A 572 5.11 -22.61 -28.24
CA MET A 572 4.90 -23.19 -26.92
C MET A 572 4.04 -24.45 -26.96
N ARG A 573 2.93 -24.45 -27.72
CA ARG A 573 2.08 -25.64 -27.88
C ARG A 573 2.84 -26.79 -28.51
N ALA A 574 3.61 -26.53 -29.56
CA ALA A 574 4.39 -27.59 -30.24
C ALA A 574 5.47 -28.19 -29.31
N GLN A 575 6.20 -27.33 -28.58
CA GLN A 575 7.25 -27.79 -27.68
C GLN A 575 6.69 -28.48 -26.43
N TYR A 576 5.61 -27.98 -25.88
CA TYR A 576 4.90 -28.59 -24.74
C TYR A 576 4.50 -30.05 -25.07
N ALA A 577 3.83 -30.26 -26.20
CA ALA A 577 3.44 -31.60 -26.65
C ALA A 577 4.66 -32.49 -26.90
N ALA A 578 5.72 -31.97 -27.51
CA ALA A 578 6.94 -32.71 -27.78
C ALA A 578 7.68 -33.13 -26.49
N LEU A 579 7.77 -32.22 -25.49
CA LEU A 579 8.41 -32.53 -24.21
C LEU A 579 7.69 -33.65 -23.46
N LEU A 580 6.36 -33.60 -23.38
CA LEU A 580 5.57 -34.68 -22.76
C LEU A 580 5.72 -36.00 -23.51
N ALA A 581 5.73 -35.96 -24.85
CA ALA A 581 5.95 -37.17 -25.68
C ALA A 581 7.36 -37.77 -25.51
N LEU A 582 8.36 -36.93 -25.15
CA LEU A 582 9.72 -37.36 -24.81
C LEU A 582 9.87 -37.83 -23.35
N GLY A 583 8.79 -37.84 -22.56
CA GLY A 583 8.79 -38.40 -21.21
C GLY A 583 9.07 -37.39 -20.10
N LEU A 584 9.02 -36.07 -20.34
CA LEU A 584 9.17 -35.07 -19.30
C LEU A 584 7.96 -35.14 -18.34
N PRO A 585 8.16 -35.25 -17.00
CA PRO A 585 7.09 -35.13 -16.02
C PRO A 585 6.49 -33.71 -16.05
N ARG A 586 5.16 -33.59 -15.89
CA ARG A 586 4.47 -32.29 -15.95
C ARG A 586 4.93 -31.33 -14.89
N GLU A 587 5.21 -31.81 -13.69
CA GLU A 587 5.69 -31.02 -12.52
C GLU A 587 7.09 -30.44 -12.72
N GLN A 588 7.86 -30.93 -13.67
CA GLN A 588 9.19 -30.44 -14.06
C GLN A 588 9.14 -29.48 -15.26
N LEU A 589 7.96 -29.31 -15.88
CA LEU A 589 7.74 -28.38 -16.98
C LEU A 589 7.21 -27.04 -16.48
N HIS A 590 8.08 -26.07 -16.38
CA HIS A 590 7.75 -24.69 -16.01
C HIS A 590 7.52 -23.87 -17.28
N HIS A 591 6.45 -23.08 -17.33
CA HIS A 591 6.19 -22.28 -18.52
C HIS A 591 5.54 -20.94 -18.18
N GLU A 592 5.87 -19.92 -18.98
CA GLU A 592 5.22 -18.60 -18.91
C GLU A 592 4.70 -18.23 -20.31
N PHE A 593 3.43 -17.84 -20.38
CA PHE A 593 2.75 -17.54 -21.62
C PHE A 593 2.43 -16.05 -21.75
N PHE A 594 2.99 -15.39 -22.77
CA PHE A 594 2.76 -13.96 -23.03
C PHE A 594 1.54 -13.68 -23.94
N GLY A 595 0.45 -14.36 -23.74
CA GLY A 595 -0.73 -14.28 -24.58
C GLY A 595 -2.01 -14.73 -23.92
N ARG A 596 -3.08 -14.88 -24.73
CA ARG A 596 -4.36 -15.42 -24.29
C ARG A 596 -4.33 -16.94 -24.50
N GLY A 597 -4.65 -17.74 -23.48
CA GLY A 597 -4.83 -19.18 -23.61
C GLY A 597 -4.03 -20.03 -22.62
N SER A 598 -4.34 -21.32 -22.58
CA SER A 598 -3.65 -22.36 -21.80
C SER A 598 -2.90 -23.31 -22.74
N LEU A 599 -1.82 -23.90 -22.23
CA LEU A 599 -1.09 -24.97 -22.94
C LEU A 599 -1.67 -26.35 -22.68
N GLU A 600 -2.53 -26.49 -21.66
CA GLU A 600 -2.99 -27.80 -21.16
C GLU A 600 -4.14 -28.40 -21.98
N ASP A 601 -4.83 -27.60 -22.80
CA ASP A 601 -5.94 -28.06 -23.61
C ASP A 601 -5.45 -28.47 -25.00
N GLY A 602 -5.53 -29.77 -25.31
CA GLY A 602 -5.00 -30.40 -26.53
C GLY A 602 -5.72 -30.07 -27.84
N GLU A 603 -6.58 -29.04 -27.89
CA GLU A 603 -7.24 -28.58 -29.12
C GLU A 603 -6.97 -27.13 -29.44
N ALA A 604 -6.58 -26.85 -30.66
CA ALA A 604 -6.21 -25.58 -31.20
C ALA A 604 -7.43 -24.69 -31.42
N THR A 605 -7.84 -23.95 -30.36
CA THR A 605 -8.66 -22.73 -30.52
C THR A 605 -8.30 -21.79 -29.37
N ALA A 606 -8.31 -20.46 -29.59
CA ALA A 606 -8.58 -19.49 -28.51
C ALA A 606 -9.67 -20.11 -27.66
N VAL A 607 -9.50 -20.24 -26.32
CA VAL A 607 -10.41 -21.00 -25.45
C VAL A 607 -11.83 -20.76 -25.93
N ALA A 608 -12.31 -21.61 -26.85
CA ALA A 608 -13.70 -21.62 -27.22
C ALA A 608 -14.35 -22.17 -25.96
N LEU A 609 -15.02 -21.28 -25.23
CA LEU A 609 -15.87 -21.68 -24.13
C LEU A 609 -16.64 -22.91 -24.58
N SER A 610 -16.68 -23.96 -23.76
CA SER A 610 -17.41 -25.19 -24.14
C SER A 610 -18.83 -24.81 -24.58
N ALA A 611 -19.38 -25.52 -25.54
CA ALA A 611 -20.73 -25.22 -26.03
C ALA A 611 -21.75 -25.14 -24.90
N ASP A 612 -21.60 -26.00 -23.89
CA ASP A 612 -22.45 -26.01 -22.68
C ASP A 612 -22.25 -24.74 -21.82
N PHE A 613 -21.01 -24.28 -21.64
CA PHE A 613 -20.74 -23.04 -20.90
C PHE A 613 -21.26 -21.84 -21.68
N GLN A 614 -21.03 -21.77 -23.00
CA GLN A 614 -21.59 -20.71 -23.85
C GLN A 614 -23.13 -20.67 -23.81
N ALA A 615 -23.78 -21.83 -23.89
CA ALA A 615 -25.23 -21.95 -23.78
C ALA A 615 -25.77 -21.55 -22.40
N SER A 616 -24.92 -21.62 -21.36
CA SER A 616 -25.29 -21.22 -20.00
C SER A 616 -25.13 -19.72 -19.75
N LEU A 617 -24.49 -18.97 -20.64
CA LEU A 617 -24.31 -17.52 -20.50
C LEU A 617 -25.62 -16.79 -20.79
N PRO A 618 -25.90 -15.66 -20.10
CA PRO A 618 -27.02 -14.82 -20.44
C PRO A 618 -26.81 -14.18 -21.83
N GLU A 619 -27.87 -13.93 -22.56
CA GLU A 619 -27.81 -13.21 -23.85
C GLU A 619 -27.21 -11.82 -23.69
N ARG A 620 -27.47 -11.19 -22.53
CA ARG A 620 -26.99 -9.86 -22.16
C ARG A 620 -26.98 -9.69 -20.65
N ALA A 621 -26.04 -8.87 -20.15
CA ALA A 621 -26.02 -8.41 -18.76
C ALA A 621 -25.60 -6.93 -18.72
N ARG A 622 -26.10 -6.20 -17.74
CA ARG A 622 -25.66 -4.83 -17.51
C ARG A 622 -24.44 -4.87 -16.58
N VAL A 623 -23.31 -4.35 -17.02
CA VAL A 623 -22.07 -4.29 -16.23
C VAL A 623 -21.72 -2.82 -16.00
N THR A 624 -21.59 -2.44 -14.73
CA THR A 624 -21.16 -1.11 -14.32
C THR A 624 -19.78 -1.20 -13.70
N PHE A 625 -18.82 -0.51 -14.29
CA PHE A 625 -17.49 -0.30 -13.73
C PHE A 625 -17.51 1.01 -12.97
N THR A 626 -17.42 0.94 -11.67
CA THR A 626 -17.49 2.12 -10.81
C THR A 626 -16.12 2.42 -10.21
N PRO A 627 -15.59 3.65 -10.35
CA PRO A 627 -14.41 4.03 -9.62
C PRO A 627 -14.70 3.97 -8.11
N ARG A 628 -13.67 3.80 -7.32
CA ARG A 628 -13.78 3.91 -5.87
C ARG A 628 -14.16 5.35 -5.52
N VAL A 629 -15.43 5.59 -5.21
CA VAL A 629 -15.96 6.93 -4.89
C VAL A 629 -15.90 7.14 -3.39
N ALA A 630 -15.42 8.33 -2.97
CA ALA A 630 -15.44 8.72 -1.57
C ALA A 630 -16.90 8.99 -1.11
N PRO A 631 -17.26 8.67 0.14
CA PRO A 631 -18.59 8.94 0.68
C PRO A 631 -18.95 10.43 0.58
N GLY A 632 -20.15 10.73 0.06
CA GLY A 632 -20.65 12.10 -0.11
C GLY A 632 -20.48 12.70 -1.51
N GLN A 633 -19.90 11.96 -2.45
CA GLN A 633 -20.00 12.25 -3.88
C GLN A 633 -21.22 11.53 -4.52
N PRO A 634 -21.67 11.92 -5.73
CA PRO A 634 -22.80 11.25 -6.39
C PRO A 634 -22.62 9.73 -6.38
N SER A 635 -23.72 9.01 -6.24
CA SER A 635 -23.64 7.55 -6.04
C SER A 635 -22.75 6.87 -7.07
N ALA A 636 -22.10 5.78 -6.70
CA ALA A 636 -21.23 5.00 -7.60
C ALA A 636 -21.91 4.68 -8.95
N SER A 637 -23.24 4.56 -8.97
CA SER A 637 -24.07 4.40 -10.18
C SER A 637 -24.06 5.64 -11.10
N ASP A 638 -23.80 6.84 -10.55
CA ASP A 638 -23.88 8.10 -11.31
C ASP A 638 -22.55 8.49 -11.97
N VAL A 639 -21.43 7.89 -11.54
CA VAL A 639 -20.07 8.17 -12.04
C VAL A 639 -19.47 6.97 -12.78
N GLY A 640 -20.08 5.80 -12.68
CA GLY A 640 -19.60 4.54 -13.27
C GLY A 640 -19.79 4.46 -14.78
N ILE A 641 -18.89 3.74 -15.45
CA ILE A 641 -19.04 3.39 -16.87
C ILE A 641 -19.94 2.17 -16.97
N THR A 642 -21.19 2.37 -17.35
CA THR A 642 -22.13 1.27 -17.58
C THR A 642 -22.09 0.81 -19.04
N ARG A 643 -21.98 -0.50 -19.24
CA ARG A 643 -21.99 -1.17 -20.54
C ARG A 643 -22.95 -2.35 -20.54
N GLN A 644 -23.46 -2.66 -21.72
CA GLN A 644 -24.17 -3.91 -21.92
C GLN A 644 -23.17 -4.96 -22.38
N TRP A 645 -23.04 -6.02 -21.63
CA TRP A 645 -22.24 -7.17 -21.97
C TRP A 645 -23.06 -8.16 -22.80
N THR A 646 -22.43 -8.78 -23.76
CA THR A 646 -22.95 -9.92 -24.53
C THR A 646 -21.85 -10.97 -24.70
N PRO A 647 -22.15 -12.24 -24.98
CA PRO A 647 -21.13 -13.29 -25.13
C PRO A 647 -20.02 -12.97 -26.14
N GLN A 648 -20.31 -12.16 -27.17
CA GLN A 648 -19.35 -11.74 -28.20
C GLN A 648 -18.26 -10.79 -27.66
N GLN A 649 -18.51 -10.14 -26.55
CA GLN A 649 -17.54 -9.22 -25.92
C GLN A 649 -16.50 -9.95 -25.06
N GLY A 650 -16.66 -11.27 -24.88
CA GLY A 650 -15.70 -12.08 -24.12
C GLY A 650 -15.82 -11.93 -22.62
N SER A 651 -14.70 -12.03 -21.92
CA SER A 651 -14.62 -11.91 -20.45
C SER A 651 -14.92 -10.49 -19.98
N LEU A 652 -15.17 -10.33 -18.67
CA LEU A 652 -15.36 -9.01 -18.04
C LEU A 652 -14.13 -8.11 -18.19
N LEU A 653 -12.91 -8.67 -18.28
CA LEU A 653 -11.70 -7.92 -18.58
C LEU A 653 -11.74 -7.34 -20.00
N GLU A 654 -12.18 -8.13 -20.97
CA GLU A 654 -12.27 -7.68 -22.36
C GLU A 654 -13.30 -6.58 -22.52
N LEU A 655 -14.44 -6.69 -21.85
CA LEU A 655 -15.44 -5.62 -21.78
C LEU A 655 -14.88 -4.34 -21.15
N ALA A 656 -14.15 -4.46 -20.04
CA ALA A 656 -13.52 -3.32 -19.36
C ALA A 656 -12.53 -2.61 -20.29
N GLU A 657 -11.64 -3.36 -20.95
CA GLU A 657 -10.67 -2.82 -21.90
C GLU A 657 -11.31 -2.15 -23.11
N GLN A 658 -12.36 -2.77 -23.69
CA GLN A 658 -13.15 -2.19 -24.80
C GLN A 658 -13.85 -0.90 -24.36
N SER A 659 -14.16 -0.77 -23.08
CA SER A 659 -14.84 0.39 -22.50
C SER A 659 -13.88 1.49 -22.03
N GLY A 660 -12.56 1.30 -22.17
CA GLY A 660 -11.54 2.24 -21.68
C GLY A 660 -11.36 2.24 -20.16
N VAL A 661 -11.84 1.18 -19.49
CA VAL A 661 -11.68 1.01 -18.04
C VAL A 661 -10.30 0.44 -17.73
N ASN A 662 -9.57 1.10 -16.87
CA ASN A 662 -8.24 0.65 -16.43
C ASN A 662 -8.36 -0.53 -15.47
N THR A 663 -7.78 -1.66 -15.86
CA THR A 663 -7.70 -2.87 -15.04
C THR A 663 -6.30 -3.44 -15.10
N LEU A 664 -5.83 -3.96 -13.97
CA LEU A 664 -4.60 -4.75 -13.95
C LEU A 664 -4.85 -6.07 -14.67
N SER A 665 -3.92 -6.50 -15.49
CA SER A 665 -3.96 -7.85 -16.07
C SER A 665 -2.56 -8.30 -16.46
N SER A 666 -2.22 -9.56 -16.13
CA SER A 666 -0.95 -10.18 -16.51
C SER A 666 -1.21 -11.46 -17.30
N CYS A 667 -1.45 -12.60 -16.65
CA CYS A 667 -1.58 -13.91 -17.31
C CYS A 667 -2.83 -14.06 -18.17
N ARG A 668 -3.91 -13.33 -17.92
CA ARG A 668 -5.22 -13.38 -18.59
C ARG A 668 -5.89 -14.77 -18.62
N ALA A 669 -5.46 -15.66 -17.72
CA ALA A 669 -5.89 -17.05 -17.64
C ALA A 669 -6.29 -17.49 -16.21
N GLY A 670 -6.59 -16.54 -15.30
CA GLY A 670 -7.02 -16.85 -13.94
C GLY A 670 -5.95 -17.41 -13.02
N ARG A 671 -4.64 -17.24 -13.34
CA ARG A 671 -3.53 -17.88 -12.61
C ARG A 671 -2.81 -16.95 -11.63
N CYS A 672 -2.61 -15.68 -12.00
CA CYS A 672 -1.75 -14.75 -11.25
C CYS A 672 -2.48 -13.82 -10.30
N GLY A 673 -3.81 -13.82 -10.28
CA GLY A 673 -4.59 -12.92 -9.42
C GLY A 673 -4.56 -11.42 -9.80
N SER A 674 -3.68 -10.98 -10.70
CA SER A 674 -3.45 -9.55 -11.00
C SER A 674 -4.68 -8.77 -11.49
N CYS A 675 -5.69 -9.46 -12.03
CA CYS A 675 -6.93 -8.87 -12.52
C CYS A 675 -8.08 -8.96 -11.50
N ALA A 676 -7.78 -9.26 -10.23
CA ALA A 676 -8.78 -9.31 -9.19
C ALA A 676 -9.33 -7.91 -8.91
N LEU A 677 -10.64 -7.76 -8.98
CA LEU A 677 -11.37 -6.55 -8.62
C LEU A 677 -12.51 -6.90 -7.65
N ARG A 678 -13.02 -5.92 -6.94
CA ARG A 678 -14.14 -6.14 -6.01
C ARG A 678 -15.46 -6.20 -6.78
N LEU A 679 -16.22 -7.26 -6.57
CA LEU A 679 -17.59 -7.42 -7.03
C LEU A 679 -18.52 -6.86 -5.96
N LEU A 680 -19.19 -5.73 -6.26
CA LEU A 680 -20.11 -5.07 -5.33
C LEU A 680 -21.52 -5.62 -5.42
N GLU A 681 -21.97 -5.95 -6.64
CA GLU A 681 -23.30 -6.49 -6.89
C GLU A 681 -23.27 -7.52 -8.01
N GLY A 682 -24.17 -8.50 -7.95
CA GLY A 682 -24.37 -9.53 -8.94
C GLY A 682 -23.51 -10.76 -8.75
N GLU A 683 -23.54 -11.66 -9.73
CA GLU A 683 -22.86 -12.94 -9.68
C GLU A 683 -22.08 -13.18 -10.97
N VAL A 684 -20.91 -13.79 -10.83
CA VAL A 684 -20.07 -14.21 -11.94
C VAL A 684 -19.87 -15.71 -11.96
N LYS A 685 -19.57 -16.25 -13.14
CA LYS A 685 -19.16 -17.63 -13.29
C LYS A 685 -17.89 -17.74 -14.11
N TYR A 686 -17.20 -18.84 -13.92
CA TYR A 686 -15.94 -19.15 -14.57
C TYR A 686 -16.11 -20.40 -15.43
N PRO A 687 -15.51 -20.46 -16.63
CA PRO A 687 -15.53 -21.69 -17.45
C PRO A 687 -14.86 -22.88 -16.72
N GLU A 688 -13.81 -22.58 -15.99
CA GLU A 688 -13.10 -23.49 -15.08
C GLU A 688 -12.75 -22.74 -13.79
N PRO A 689 -12.65 -23.40 -12.64
CA PRO A 689 -12.21 -22.74 -11.42
C PRO A 689 -10.85 -22.07 -11.62
N PRO A 690 -10.70 -20.76 -11.32
CA PRO A 690 -9.42 -20.09 -11.46
C PRO A 690 -8.37 -20.69 -10.51
N GLN A 691 -7.13 -20.82 -10.97
CA GLN A 691 -6.02 -21.34 -10.16
C GLN A 691 -5.57 -20.34 -9.09
N ALA A 692 -5.63 -19.03 -9.39
CA ALA A 692 -5.48 -18.01 -8.35
C ALA A 692 -6.70 -18.05 -7.43
N GLY A 693 -6.47 -18.09 -6.12
CA GLY A 693 -7.54 -17.99 -5.14
C GLY A 693 -8.37 -16.72 -5.36
N VAL A 694 -9.70 -16.85 -5.33
CA VAL A 694 -10.62 -15.71 -5.41
C VAL A 694 -11.19 -15.49 -4.02
N ALA A 695 -10.86 -14.35 -3.39
CA ALA A 695 -11.40 -14.01 -2.10
C ALA A 695 -12.91 -13.71 -2.21
N GLN A 696 -13.63 -13.87 -1.11
CA GLN A 696 -15.07 -13.58 -1.07
C GLN A 696 -15.32 -12.11 -1.45
N GLY A 697 -16.21 -11.87 -2.41
CA GLY A 697 -16.51 -10.53 -2.91
C GLY A 697 -15.52 -10.00 -3.95
N GLN A 698 -14.62 -10.84 -4.47
CA GLN A 698 -13.73 -10.51 -5.58
C GLN A 698 -14.12 -11.24 -6.87
N VAL A 699 -13.67 -10.72 -7.99
CA VAL A 699 -13.83 -11.30 -9.33
C VAL A 699 -12.50 -11.23 -10.09
N LEU A 700 -12.06 -12.36 -10.64
CA LEU A 700 -10.92 -12.39 -11.57
C LEU A 700 -11.41 -12.04 -12.98
N MET A 701 -11.28 -10.79 -13.35
CA MET A 701 -11.85 -10.19 -14.55
C MET A 701 -11.51 -10.94 -15.84
N CYS A 702 -10.31 -11.51 -15.93
CA CYS A 702 -9.79 -12.11 -17.17
C CYS A 702 -10.48 -13.41 -17.57
N CYS A 703 -11.11 -14.11 -16.64
CA CYS A 703 -11.77 -15.41 -16.88
C CYS A 703 -13.21 -15.42 -16.34
N ALA A 704 -13.72 -14.28 -15.83
CA ALA A 704 -15.08 -14.16 -15.31
C ALA A 704 -16.07 -13.74 -16.41
N TYR A 705 -17.27 -14.28 -16.30
CA TYR A 705 -18.43 -13.98 -17.16
C TYR A 705 -19.66 -13.71 -16.27
N PRO A 706 -20.64 -12.89 -16.71
CA PRO A 706 -21.89 -12.75 -15.97
C PRO A 706 -22.58 -14.12 -15.78
N ALA A 707 -23.02 -14.42 -14.55
CA ALA A 707 -23.71 -15.69 -14.28
C ALA A 707 -25.16 -15.68 -14.77
N ASN A 708 -25.81 -14.52 -14.77
CA ASN A 708 -27.20 -14.30 -15.14
C ASN A 708 -27.36 -12.88 -15.74
N ASP A 709 -28.61 -12.47 -16.04
CA ASP A 709 -28.96 -11.15 -16.62
C ASP A 709 -29.06 -10.02 -15.57
N GLN A 710 -28.82 -10.30 -14.28
CA GLN A 710 -28.85 -9.31 -13.22
C GLN A 710 -27.68 -8.31 -13.39
N PRO A 711 -27.86 -7.07 -12.93
CA PRO A 711 -26.78 -6.08 -12.97
C PRO A 711 -25.55 -6.56 -12.21
N LEU A 712 -24.38 -6.34 -12.81
CA LEU A 712 -23.07 -6.51 -12.16
C LEU A 712 -22.50 -5.13 -11.88
N VAL A 713 -22.03 -4.92 -10.65
CA VAL A 713 -21.30 -3.71 -10.27
C VAL A 713 -19.91 -4.11 -9.80
N ILE A 714 -18.89 -3.65 -10.51
CA ILE A 714 -17.50 -3.98 -10.28
C ILE A 714 -16.74 -2.70 -9.94
N GLN A 715 -16.11 -2.69 -8.78
CA GLN A 715 -15.30 -1.56 -8.35
C GLN A 715 -13.93 -1.62 -9.03
N THR A 716 -13.57 -0.54 -9.74
CA THR A 716 -12.26 -0.41 -10.41
C THR A 716 -11.25 0.28 -9.50
N LEU A 717 -9.99 0.20 -9.90
CA LEU A 717 -8.86 0.77 -9.16
C LEU A 717 -8.93 2.30 -9.03
#